data_7e75e79672d06564b1ba1ccd671dc29c
#
_entry.id   7e75e79672d06564b1ba1ccd671dc29c
#
_cell.length_a   1.000
_cell.length_b   1.000
_cell.length_c   1.000
_cell.angle_alpha   90.00
_cell.angle_beta   90.00
_cell.angle_gamma   90.00
#
_symmetry.space_group_name_H-M   'P 1'
#
loop_
_entity.id
_entity.type
_entity.pdbx_description
1 polymer ?
#
loop_
_entity_poly.entity_id
_entity_poly.type
_entity_poly.pdbx_seq_one_letter_code
_entity_poly.pdbx_strand_id
1 'polypeptide(L)'
;MPIQSVYTLAKDDPEARNWLGFLHRRGYPQLKNLVIERVFWLEGLVKLDRLMPLLVNPLYQSPGDRSQLDPGLGPIIEIAYRPAVTDPETPSILAGARALGEDGLEFARLSRRYQFWGVDEAEARGIAARYLYNHVVERIREPHEIITTLRPTGEPDPVSTISFRGLSDEALTALSEARSWYAPLAQMKVLQAHELTQGRPHTDAEIEILVQSWSDHCYHTTWKSLGLLKRLSEATASINHPLVVSSFKDNAGGMEFYEGWVITIKGETHNFPSSIAPFGGIATKHGGVIRDTLGFGKGAYPIGGTTVMGTMDPRISEVPPGALHPQLIVSESIRATSYYTNPMGIPMMHPVYRIHPGYAKCFALGHSVGLIPRKYALKDAPQPGDVALLIGGETGRDGIHGATASSTGMTGETLQKESAAVQIGHPITERRFTSAIPVLRDQECIRSITDLGAGGISCAVGEMGSETGVRIDLGAAPLKDKSLTAWEILLSESQERMLVAVPPEKLEEARAILERYEVGYSILGHFTATGRLEAIWRGQKAVDLEMAFLWEACPIDPLQEAEPRRQLQPLRIPEPRTQAEWSAAIHGVLGHYHCADQSAAGCRFDTTVQGRTALGPYGGKNHTMPTNLHISVPLRGKPYGAITTLAFNPFYGEIDPAEMARLMTLEAITKAVAAGADYREMVLCDNFYTPRVRPEIAWDLRAMVETIADLSVALGVPFISGKDSSSGTFVTAGRRIDVPPTLAVAAMGRLPDIRKAVSKEFKRPGNRLVLVGRWDTAALGGSVYADSHGQRGDRLFDACDASSIRKIWDTLLELHKQDGYVSASAIAEGGIILRLFEAAWGSGYGARVFFDAFSGTLGARHGAPVQSPARKDGAIFGEFIGSVVLEVSSKFDLDGQLAQVPYQVIGEVLQEPRLILQDRAKILWQDTTESLGEVWSRAFREVIE
;
A
#
# COMPACT_ATOMS: atom_id res chain seq x y z
N MET A 1 -12.04 -3.60 39.53
CA MET A 1 -10.69 -3.28 40.00
C MET A 1 -10.53 -1.78 40.09
N PRO A 2 -9.57 -1.25 40.89
CA PRO A 2 -9.37 0.18 40.91
C PRO A 2 -8.88 0.68 39.51
N ILE A 3 -9.41 1.82 39.10
CA ILE A 3 -8.94 2.53 37.94
C ILE A 3 -8.17 3.74 38.43
N GLN A 4 -6.96 3.89 37.97
CA GLN A 4 -6.09 5.03 38.24
C GLN A 4 -5.85 5.79 36.93
N SER A 5 -5.51 7.07 37.03
CA SER A 5 -5.18 7.89 35.86
C SER A 5 -3.88 8.65 36.07
N VAL A 6 -3.07 8.73 35.02
CA VAL A 6 -1.86 9.56 34.96
C VAL A 6 -2.04 10.57 33.84
N TYR A 7 -1.95 11.84 34.19
CA TYR A 7 -2.01 12.95 33.24
C TYR A 7 -0.62 13.40 32.86
N THR A 8 -0.34 13.62 31.60
CA THR A 8 0.96 14.12 31.14
C THR A 8 0.79 15.34 30.25
N LEU A 9 1.53 16.39 30.53
CA LEU A 9 1.53 17.62 29.78
C LEU A 9 2.94 17.95 29.31
N ALA A 10 3.13 18.21 28.01
CA ALA A 10 4.40 18.66 27.46
C ALA A 10 4.58 20.17 27.65
N LYS A 11 5.77 20.61 28.10
CA LYS A 11 6.09 22.04 28.34
C LYS A 11 6.10 22.86 27.04
N ASP A 12 6.52 22.26 25.95
CA ASP A 12 6.57 22.86 24.61
C ASP A 12 6.26 21.76 23.59
N ASP A 13 4.97 21.55 23.33
CA ASP A 13 4.49 20.42 22.51
C ASP A 13 4.59 20.75 21.01
N PRO A 14 5.50 20.10 20.26
CA PRO A 14 5.57 20.26 18.81
C PRO A 14 4.27 19.83 18.10
N GLU A 15 3.57 18.82 18.61
CA GLU A 15 2.29 18.35 18.06
C GLU A 15 1.23 19.46 18.15
N ALA A 16 1.11 20.07 19.33
CA ALA A 16 0.17 21.16 19.55
C ALA A 16 0.47 22.38 18.67
N ARG A 17 1.76 22.76 18.52
CA ARG A 17 2.16 23.85 17.64
C ARG A 17 1.85 23.58 16.16
N ASN A 18 2.12 22.38 15.71
CA ASN A 18 1.82 21.97 14.34
C ASN A 18 0.31 22.02 14.07
N TRP A 19 -0.50 21.51 14.99
CA TRP A 19 -1.95 21.59 14.90
C TRP A 19 -2.43 23.04 14.90
N LEU A 20 -1.91 23.91 15.76
CA LEU A 20 -2.28 25.32 15.79
C LEU A 20 -1.98 26.00 14.45
N GLY A 21 -0.77 25.83 13.92
CA GLY A 21 -0.39 26.37 12.62
C GLY A 21 -1.26 25.84 11.48
N PHE A 22 -1.60 24.55 11.50
CA PHE A 22 -2.51 23.93 10.55
C PHE A 22 -3.92 24.55 10.63
N LEU A 23 -4.49 24.68 11.82
CA LEU A 23 -5.83 25.24 12.02
C LEU A 23 -5.90 26.72 11.60
N HIS A 24 -4.85 27.51 11.83
CA HIS A 24 -4.76 28.89 11.31
C HIS A 24 -4.87 28.94 9.78
N ARG A 25 -4.16 28.07 9.08
CA ARG A 25 -4.25 27.98 7.61
C ARG A 25 -5.61 27.50 7.10
N ARG A 26 -6.38 26.83 7.94
CA ARG A 26 -7.73 26.32 7.62
C ARG A 26 -8.87 27.27 8.02
N GLY A 27 -8.55 28.52 8.35
CA GLY A 27 -9.55 29.56 8.59
C GLY A 27 -9.96 29.75 10.05
N TYR A 28 -9.12 29.29 10.99
CA TYR A 28 -9.32 29.51 12.44
C TYR A 28 -8.23 30.42 13.03
N PRO A 29 -7.99 31.64 12.47
CA PRO A 29 -6.94 32.53 12.96
C PRO A 29 -7.22 33.08 14.37
N GLN A 30 -8.49 32.99 14.85
CA GLN A 30 -8.91 33.38 16.19
C GLN A 30 -8.41 32.42 17.29
N LEU A 31 -8.01 31.20 16.94
CA LEU A 31 -7.45 30.24 17.89
C LEU A 31 -6.07 30.73 18.37
N LYS A 32 -5.98 31.15 19.60
CA LYS A 32 -4.76 31.78 20.16
C LYS A 32 -3.70 30.74 20.58
N ASN A 33 -4.16 29.60 21.08
CA ASN A 33 -3.30 28.51 21.51
C ASN A 33 -4.05 27.18 21.50
N LEU A 34 -3.30 26.08 21.39
CA LEU A 34 -3.79 24.72 21.52
C LEU A 34 -2.85 23.99 22.50
N VAL A 35 -3.42 23.33 23.48
CA VAL A 35 -2.66 22.53 24.47
C VAL A 35 -3.17 21.11 24.43
N ILE A 36 -2.25 20.13 24.45
CA ILE A 36 -2.59 18.69 24.40
C ILE A 36 -2.11 18.03 25.70
N GLU A 37 -3.03 17.48 26.46
CA GLU A 37 -2.76 16.67 27.65
C GLU A 37 -3.09 15.21 27.34
N ARG A 38 -2.18 14.27 27.62
CA ARG A 38 -2.43 12.84 27.49
C ARG A 38 -2.85 12.26 28.83
N VAL A 39 -3.83 11.36 28.82
CA VAL A 39 -4.34 10.71 30.04
C VAL A 39 -4.23 9.21 29.85
N PHE A 40 -3.41 8.58 30.71
CA PHE A 40 -3.30 7.13 30.79
C PHE A 40 -4.27 6.61 31.84
N TRP A 41 -5.23 5.81 31.43
CA TRP A 41 -6.19 5.12 32.29
C TRP A 41 -5.67 3.70 32.53
N LEU A 42 -5.49 3.34 33.81
CA LEU A 42 -4.85 2.09 34.24
C LEU A 42 -5.82 1.32 35.13
N GLU A 43 -6.18 0.09 34.77
CA GLU A 43 -7.03 -0.80 35.56
C GLU A 43 -6.21 -1.94 36.13
N GLY A 44 -6.16 -2.02 37.47
CA GLY A 44 -5.39 -3.02 38.20
C GLY A 44 -4.80 -2.52 39.48
N LEU A 45 -4.06 -3.40 40.16
CA LEU A 45 -3.32 -3.08 41.43
C LEU A 45 -1.86 -2.82 41.11
N VAL A 46 -1.50 -1.55 40.87
CA VAL A 46 -0.17 -1.13 40.44
C VAL A 46 0.40 -0.01 41.30
N LYS A 47 1.72 0.08 41.34
CA LYS A 47 2.47 1.20 41.95
C LYS A 47 2.80 2.21 40.87
N LEU A 48 2.07 3.32 40.78
CA LEU A 48 2.23 4.35 39.77
C LEU A 48 3.68 4.84 39.66
N ASP A 49 4.38 5.03 40.76
CA ASP A 49 5.79 5.48 40.75
C ASP A 49 6.71 4.58 39.93
N ARG A 50 6.44 3.28 39.87
CA ARG A 50 7.20 2.34 39.04
C ARG A 50 6.84 2.42 37.55
N LEU A 51 5.62 2.84 37.23
CA LEU A 51 5.16 3.00 35.84
C LEU A 51 5.55 4.36 35.27
N MET A 52 5.89 5.36 36.07
CA MET A 52 6.24 6.69 35.56
C MET A 52 7.33 6.70 34.48
N PRO A 53 8.43 5.92 34.56
CA PRO A 53 9.43 5.88 33.50
C PRO A 53 8.88 5.35 32.17
N LEU A 54 7.79 4.57 32.18
CA LEU A 54 7.11 4.05 30.99
C LEU A 54 6.15 5.09 30.39
N LEU A 55 5.42 5.84 31.25
CA LEU A 55 4.31 6.69 30.82
C LEU A 55 4.72 8.15 30.58
N VAL A 56 5.85 8.59 31.16
CA VAL A 56 6.26 10.00 31.16
C VAL A 56 7.68 10.15 30.65
N ASN A 57 7.89 11.00 29.67
CA ASN A 57 9.23 11.41 29.29
C ASN A 57 9.67 12.59 30.18
N PRO A 58 10.60 12.40 31.16
CA PRO A 58 10.95 13.43 32.12
C PRO A 58 11.68 14.65 31.52
N LEU A 59 12.19 14.54 30.28
CA LEU A 59 12.91 15.62 29.62
C LEU A 59 11.98 16.77 29.22
N TYR A 60 10.73 16.48 28.84
CA TYR A 60 9.81 17.51 28.34
C TYR A 60 8.35 17.38 28.84
N GLN A 61 8.01 16.31 29.56
CA GLN A 61 6.66 16.10 30.12
C GLN A 61 6.61 16.26 31.63
N SER A 62 5.51 16.82 32.12
CA SER A 62 5.17 16.87 33.53
C SER A 62 4.05 15.88 33.85
N PRO A 63 4.19 14.98 34.81
CA PRO A 63 3.11 14.11 35.26
C PRO A 63 2.18 14.81 36.25
N GLY A 64 0.94 14.34 36.32
CA GLY A 64 -0.05 14.72 37.33
C GLY A 64 -1.00 13.58 37.65
N ASP A 65 -1.53 13.57 38.85
CA ASP A 65 -2.61 12.67 39.30
C ASP A 65 -4.00 13.19 38.92
N ARG A 66 -4.04 14.41 38.41
CA ARG A 66 -5.24 15.11 37.87
C ARG A 66 -4.86 15.99 36.70
N SER A 67 -5.86 16.42 35.95
CA SER A 67 -5.65 17.34 34.82
C SER A 67 -4.89 18.60 35.26
N GLN A 68 -3.94 18.96 34.41
CA GLN A 68 -3.14 20.19 34.53
C GLN A 68 -3.69 21.33 33.66
N LEU A 69 -4.76 21.07 32.88
CA LEU A 69 -5.43 22.08 32.07
C LEU A 69 -6.30 22.99 32.93
N ASP A 70 -6.31 24.31 32.64
CA ASP A 70 -7.15 25.29 33.33
C ASP A 70 -8.44 25.55 32.54
N PRO A 71 -9.63 25.09 33.00
CA PRO A 71 -10.89 25.30 32.29
C PRO A 71 -11.23 26.79 32.05
N GLY A 72 -10.62 27.71 32.81
CA GLY A 72 -10.81 29.16 32.63
C GLY A 72 -10.14 29.73 31.36
N LEU A 73 -9.23 28.99 30.75
CA LEU A 73 -8.49 29.43 29.54
C LEU A 73 -9.18 29.04 28.22
N GLY A 74 -10.19 28.17 28.27
CA GLY A 74 -10.97 27.75 27.12
C GLY A 74 -11.48 26.30 27.19
N PRO A 75 -12.34 25.89 26.23
CA PRO A 75 -12.97 24.58 26.23
C PRO A 75 -11.95 23.44 26.11
N ILE A 76 -12.24 22.33 26.79
CA ILE A 76 -11.44 21.12 26.80
C ILE A 76 -12.26 20.00 26.18
N ILE A 77 -11.75 19.42 25.08
CA ILE A 77 -12.36 18.30 24.37
C ILE A 77 -11.51 17.06 24.62
N GLU A 78 -12.05 16.04 25.26
CA GLU A 78 -11.38 14.76 25.48
C GLU A 78 -11.77 13.77 24.40
N ILE A 79 -10.77 13.19 23.75
CA ILE A 79 -10.90 12.21 22.68
C ILE A 79 -10.35 10.87 23.17
N ALA A 80 -11.13 9.81 23.07
CA ALA A 80 -10.79 8.47 23.49
C ALA A 80 -11.27 7.43 22.48
N TYR A 81 -10.60 6.27 22.42
CA TYR A 81 -11.10 5.15 21.63
C TYR A 81 -12.46 4.66 22.13
N ARG A 82 -13.30 4.21 21.22
CA ARG A 82 -14.58 3.56 21.56
C ARG A 82 -14.31 2.29 22.36
N PRO A 83 -15.19 1.88 23.28
CA PRO A 83 -14.97 0.73 24.17
C PRO A 83 -14.62 -0.57 23.43
N ALA A 84 -15.25 -0.83 22.28
CA ALA A 84 -15.02 -2.03 21.48
C ALA A 84 -13.74 -1.99 20.61
N VAL A 85 -13.10 -0.82 20.49
CA VAL A 85 -11.91 -0.64 19.65
C VAL A 85 -10.65 -0.84 20.49
N THR A 86 -9.68 -1.59 19.99
CA THR A 86 -8.37 -1.77 20.63
C THR A 86 -7.59 -0.46 20.58
N ASP A 87 -7.11 -0.02 21.73
CA ASP A 87 -6.17 1.10 21.85
C ASP A 87 -4.76 0.59 21.47
N PRO A 88 -4.09 1.15 20.45
CA PRO A 88 -2.79 0.66 20.00
C PRO A 88 -1.67 0.78 21.04
N GLU A 89 -1.81 1.65 22.04
CA GLU A 89 -0.81 1.83 23.09
C GLU A 89 -0.95 0.82 24.23
N THR A 90 -2.13 0.25 24.44
CA THR A 90 -2.41 -0.74 25.49
C THR A 90 -1.41 -1.90 25.52
N PRO A 91 -1.11 -2.60 24.41
CA PRO A 91 -0.17 -3.73 24.45
C PRO A 91 1.25 -3.32 24.89
N SER A 92 1.70 -2.15 24.46
CA SER A 92 3.02 -1.61 24.83
C SER A 92 3.10 -1.24 26.31
N ILE A 93 2.04 -0.63 26.83
CA ILE A 93 1.94 -0.26 28.24
C ILE A 93 1.94 -1.52 29.12
N LEU A 94 1.14 -2.53 28.78
CA LEU A 94 1.08 -3.79 29.51
C LEU A 94 2.42 -4.55 29.47
N ALA A 95 3.07 -4.62 28.31
CA ALA A 95 4.37 -5.26 28.18
C ALA A 95 5.46 -4.51 28.96
N GLY A 96 5.47 -3.19 28.91
CA GLY A 96 6.39 -2.35 29.68
C GLY A 96 6.18 -2.47 31.20
N ALA A 97 4.92 -2.52 31.65
CA ALA A 97 4.60 -2.72 33.06
C ALA A 97 5.14 -4.06 33.58
N ARG A 98 4.94 -5.16 32.86
CA ARG A 98 5.50 -6.48 33.18
C ARG A 98 7.02 -6.45 33.23
N ALA A 99 7.68 -5.79 32.28
CA ALA A 99 9.15 -5.65 32.29
C ALA A 99 9.67 -4.87 33.52
N LEU A 100 8.85 -3.99 34.09
CA LEU A 100 9.13 -3.26 35.33
C LEU A 100 8.71 -4.02 36.62
N GLY A 101 8.16 -5.24 36.46
CA GLY A 101 7.69 -6.07 37.57
C GLY A 101 6.35 -5.61 38.17
N GLU A 102 5.53 -4.91 37.38
CA GLU A 102 4.17 -4.49 37.76
C GLU A 102 3.12 -5.37 37.08
N ASP A 103 3.13 -6.66 37.42
CA ASP A 103 2.20 -7.67 36.85
C ASP A 103 0.73 -7.44 37.23
N GLY A 104 0.48 -6.56 38.22
CA GLY A 104 -0.87 -6.19 38.65
C GLY A 104 -1.62 -5.24 37.72
N LEU A 105 -0.97 -4.71 36.66
CA LEU A 105 -1.65 -3.95 35.62
C LEU A 105 -2.35 -4.92 34.66
N GLU A 106 -3.66 -4.87 34.61
CA GLU A 106 -4.46 -5.80 33.83
C GLU A 106 -5.00 -5.19 32.55
N PHE A 107 -5.24 -3.87 32.55
CA PHE A 107 -5.65 -3.15 31.35
C PHE A 107 -5.20 -1.69 31.36
N ALA A 108 -5.06 -1.10 30.17
CA ALA A 108 -4.72 0.31 30.03
C ALA A 108 -5.45 0.90 28.81
N ARG A 109 -5.73 2.21 28.84
CA ARG A 109 -6.22 2.98 27.70
C ARG A 109 -5.63 4.38 27.74
N LEU A 110 -5.51 4.99 26.55
CA LEU A 110 -5.07 6.37 26.40
C LEU A 110 -6.24 7.25 25.95
N SER A 111 -6.37 8.45 26.50
CA SER A 111 -7.15 9.54 25.92
C SER A 111 -6.31 10.80 25.77
N ARG A 112 -6.72 11.67 24.87
CA ARG A 112 -6.08 12.96 24.59
C ARG A 112 -7.07 14.07 24.87
N ARG A 113 -6.66 15.08 25.65
CA ARG A 113 -7.45 16.27 26.00
C ARG A 113 -6.89 17.47 25.29
N TYR A 114 -7.66 18.07 24.43
CA TYR A 114 -7.31 19.26 23.66
C TYR A 114 -7.96 20.47 24.31
N GLN A 115 -7.17 21.45 24.74
CA GLN A 115 -7.67 22.72 25.22
C GLN A 115 -7.48 23.82 24.17
N PHE A 116 -8.56 24.47 23.81
CA PHE A 116 -8.62 25.48 22.74
C PHE A 116 -8.74 26.87 23.36
N TRP A 117 -7.81 27.76 23.07
CA TRP A 117 -7.87 29.14 23.55
C TRP A 117 -8.34 30.10 22.46
N GLY A 118 -9.41 30.86 22.71
CA GLY A 118 -9.90 31.87 21.79
C GLY A 118 -11.10 31.47 20.94
N VAL A 119 -11.65 30.29 21.20
CA VAL A 119 -12.89 29.80 20.58
C VAL A 119 -13.86 29.29 21.66
N ASP A 120 -15.13 29.18 21.34
CA ASP A 120 -16.14 28.62 22.25
C ASP A 120 -16.19 27.07 22.14
N GLU A 121 -17.02 26.45 22.99
CA GLU A 121 -17.13 24.98 23.05
C GLU A 121 -17.74 24.41 21.76
N ALA A 122 -18.70 25.07 21.14
CA ALA A 122 -19.33 24.59 19.92
C ALA A 122 -18.33 24.58 18.74
N GLU A 123 -17.54 25.66 18.65
CA GLU A 123 -16.48 25.76 17.64
C GLU A 123 -15.34 24.76 17.90
N ALA A 124 -14.91 24.59 19.16
CA ALA A 124 -13.90 23.59 19.54
C ALA A 124 -14.34 22.16 19.20
N ARG A 125 -15.61 21.80 19.49
CA ARG A 125 -16.18 20.50 19.11
C ARG A 125 -16.26 20.35 17.58
N GLY A 126 -16.60 21.41 16.85
CA GLY A 126 -16.59 21.42 15.38
C GLY A 126 -15.19 21.19 14.79
N ILE A 127 -14.17 21.85 15.33
CA ILE A 127 -12.76 21.65 14.96
C ILE A 127 -12.33 20.23 15.27
N ALA A 128 -12.61 19.74 16.48
CA ALA A 128 -12.26 18.39 16.89
C ALA A 128 -12.90 17.34 15.96
N ALA A 129 -14.21 17.47 15.69
CA ALA A 129 -14.94 16.53 14.83
C ALA A 129 -14.44 16.54 13.38
N ARG A 130 -13.91 17.66 12.92
CA ARG A 130 -13.44 17.79 11.53
C ARG A 130 -11.99 17.34 11.34
N TYR A 131 -11.12 17.53 12.34
CA TYR A 131 -9.67 17.39 12.13
C TYR A 131 -8.94 16.53 13.16
N LEU A 132 -9.42 16.38 14.39
CA LEU A 132 -8.60 15.84 15.48
C LEU A 132 -8.92 14.40 15.86
N TYR A 133 -10.09 13.86 15.51
CA TYR A 133 -10.42 12.47 15.78
C TYR A 133 -11.21 11.80 14.67
N ASN A 134 -11.07 10.51 14.61
CA ASN A 134 -11.83 9.67 13.72
C ASN A 134 -13.07 9.12 14.45
N HIS A 135 -14.24 9.66 14.14
CA HIS A 135 -15.52 9.30 14.78
C HIS A 135 -15.93 7.82 14.61
N VAL A 136 -15.26 7.05 13.75
CA VAL A 136 -15.48 5.62 13.60
C VAL A 136 -14.89 4.85 14.77
N VAL A 137 -13.62 5.11 15.10
CA VAL A 137 -12.87 4.39 16.14
C VAL A 137 -12.70 5.15 17.43
N GLU A 138 -12.85 6.48 17.38
CA GLU A 138 -12.74 7.37 18.53
C GLU A 138 -14.07 8.07 18.81
N ARG A 139 -14.18 8.68 19.98
CA ARG A 139 -15.32 9.50 20.38
C ARG A 139 -14.86 10.65 21.26
N ILE A 140 -15.65 11.70 21.30
CA ILE A 140 -15.56 12.70 22.36
C ILE A 140 -16.11 12.06 23.65
N ARG A 141 -15.31 12.10 24.69
CA ARG A 141 -15.71 11.66 26.01
C ARG A 141 -16.27 12.82 26.78
N GLU A 142 -17.45 12.64 27.37
CA GLU A 142 -18.09 13.68 28.15
C GLU A 142 -17.46 13.81 29.55
N PRO A 143 -17.29 15.04 30.10
CA PRO A 143 -16.56 15.27 31.35
C PRO A 143 -17.13 14.56 32.58
N HIS A 144 -18.41 14.22 32.55
CA HIS A 144 -19.13 13.56 33.67
C HIS A 144 -19.23 12.04 33.53
N GLU A 145 -18.64 11.49 32.47
CA GLU A 145 -18.68 10.05 32.24
C GLU A 145 -17.80 9.28 33.23
N ILE A 146 -18.44 8.42 34.04
CA ILE A 146 -17.76 7.58 35.03
C ILE A 146 -17.28 6.30 34.33
N ILE A 147 -15.97 6.06 34.38
CA ILE A 147 -15.38 4.82 33.90
C ILE A 147 -15.43 3.80 35.05
N THR A 148 -16.17 2.72 34.88
CA THR A 148 -16.27 1.63 35.86
C THR A 148 -15.36 0.44 35.50
N THR A 149 -15.02 0.28 34.22
CA THR A 149 -14.02 -0.67 33.72
C THR A 149 -13.49 -0.19 32.36
N LEU A 150 -12.26 -0.56 32.04
CA LEU A 150 -11.64 -0.31 30.75
C LEU A 150 -11.81 -1.49 29.79
N ARG A 151 -12.24 -2.64 30.28
CA ARG A 151 -12.35 -3.89 29.54
C ARG A 151 -13.71 -4.04 28.88
N PRO A 152 -13.74 -4.75 27.73
CA PRO A 152 -14.99 -5.32 27.24
C PRO A 152 -15.55 -6.31 28.29
N THR A 153 -16.84 -6.22 28.56
CA THR A 153 -17.54 -7.09 29.54
C THR A 153 -18.62 -7.91 28.83
N GLY A 154 -18.75 -9.18 29.19
CA GLY A 154 -19.76 -10.08 28.65
C GLY A 154 -19.33 -11.54 28.72
N GLU A 155 -20.28 -12.44 28.63
CA GLU A 155 -20.06 -13.87 28.37
C GLU A 155 -20.34 -14.13 26.88
N PRO A 156 -19.57 -15.03 26.23
CA PRO A 156 -19.79 -15.34 24.81
C PRO A 156 -21.11 -16.12 24.65
N ASP A 157 -21.84 -15.78 23.60
CA ASP A 157 -22.99 -16.56 23.19
C ASP A 157 -22.59 -18.00 22.82
N PRO A 158 -23.41 -19.00 23.15
CA PRO A 158 -23.14 -20.37 22.76
C PRO A 158 -23.21 -20.53 21.24
N VAL A 159 -22.56 -21.57 20.71
CA VAL A 159 -22.70 -21.96 19.30
C VAL A 159 -24.19 -22.18 19.00
N SER A 160 -24.69 -21.46 18.03
CA SER A 160 -26.11 -21.57 17.58
C SER A 160 -26.18 -22.25 16.20
N THR A 161 -27.38 -22.73 15.87
CA THR A 161 -27.65 -23.32 14.55
C THR A 161 -28.63 -22.46 13.78
N ILE A 162 -28.41 -22.35 12.48
CA ILE A 162 -29.28 -21.60 11.58
C ILE A 162 -29.75 -22.54 10.47
N SER A 163 -31.06 -22.63 10.31
CA SER A 163 -31.65 -23.47 9.26
C SER A 163 -32.14 -22.60 8.10
N PHE A 164 -31.82 -23.02 6.90
CA PHE A 164 -32.30 -22.41 5.65
C PHE A 164 -33.51 -23.19 5.06
N ARG A 165 -33.88 -24.31 5.67
CA ARG A 165 -34.91 -25.19 5.15
C ARG A 165 -36.25 -24.48 4.99
N GLY A 166 -36.79 -24.52 3.78
CA GLY A 166 -38.09 -23.94 3.45
C GLY A 166 -38.15 -22.43 3.36
N LEU A 167 -37.00 -21.71 3.45
CA LEU A 167 -36.95 -20.29 3.22
C LEU A 167 -37.10 -19.97 1.72
N SER A 168 -37.90 -18.92 1.40
CA SER A 168 -37.97 -18.37 0.05
C SER A 168 -36.72 -17.61 -0.34
N ASP A 169 -36.57 -17.24 -1.62
CA ASP A 169 -35.45 -16.44 -2.14
C ASP A 169 -35.38 -15.07 -1.45
N GLU A 170 -36.53 -14.46 -1.20
CA GLU A 170 -36.63 -13.16 -0.50
C GLU A 170 -36.19 -13.31 0.96
N ALA A 171 -36.59 -14.41 1.63
CA ALA A 171 -36.23 -14.67 3.02
C ALA A 171 -34.70 -14.96 3.16
N LEU A 172 -34.12 -15.68 2.20
CA LEU A 172 -32.67 -15.90 2.15
C LEU A 172 -31.90 -14.60 1.97
N THR A 173 -32.34 -13.73 1.06
CA THR A 173 -31.72 -12.41 0.82
C THR A 173 -31.81 -11.53 2.06
N ALA A 174 -33.01 -11.43 2.65
CA ALA A 174 -33.26 -10.65 3.87
C ALA A 174 -32.40 -11.14 5.06
N LEU A 175 -32.22 -12.45 5.19
CA LEU A 175 -31.36 -13.04 6.23
C LEU A 175 -29.90 -12.67 6.02
N SER A 176 -29.39 -12.72 4.78
CA SER A 176 -28.03 -12.31 4.44
C SER A 176 -27.76 -10.84 4.79
N GLU A 177 -28.70 -9.95 4.47
CA GLU A 177 -28.63 -8.53 4.80
C GLU A 177 -28.68 -8.27 6.31
N ALA A 178 -29.61 -8.91 7.02
CA ALA A 178 -29.80 -8.74 8.47
C ALA A 178 -28.58 -9.20 9.28
N ARG A 179 -27.83 -10.18 8.76
CA ARG A 179 -26.61 -10.71 9.37
C ARG A 179 -25.32 -10.03 8.87
N SER A 180 -25.39 -9.05 7.96
CA SER A 180 -24.24 -8.42 7.33
C SER A 180 -23.30 -9.40 6.61
N TRP A 181 -23.84 -10.49 6.08
CA TRP A 181 -23.07 -11.47 5.34
C TRP A 181 -22.72 -11.01 3.94
N TYR A 182 -23.55 -10.14 3.36
CA TYR A 182 -23.42 -9.65 1.98
C TYR A 182 -23.31 -10.75 0.91
N ALA A 183 -23.74 -11.99 1.28
CA ALA A 183 -23.72 -13.14 0.40
C ALA A 183 -24.83 -13.03 -0.66
N PRO A 184 -24.52 -13.18 -1.95
CA PRO A 184 -25.53 -13.19 -3.02
C PRO A 184 -26.49 -14.39 -2.87
N LEU A 185 -27.69 -14.25 -3.45
CA LEU A 185 -28.72 -15.31 -3.38
C LEU A 185 -28.20 -16.66 -3.89
N ALA A 186 -27.35 -16.70 -4.90
CA ALA A 186 -26.76 -17.94 -5.41
C ALA A 186 -25.97 -18.69 -4.33
N GLN A 187 -25.16 -18.01 -3.54
CA GLN A 187 -24.43 -18.59 -2.41
C GLN A 187 -25.39 -19.08 -1.32
N MET A 188 -26.42 -18.29 -0.97
CA MET A 188 -27.41 -18.68 0.01
C MET A 188 -28.19 -19.93 -0.40
N LYS A 189 -28.49 -20.13 -1.68
CA LYS A 189 -29.07 -21.34 -2.22
C LYS A 189 -28.17 -22.58 -2.12
N VAL A 190 -26.85 -22.39 -2.32
CA VAL A 190 -25.87 -23.49 -2.13
C VAL A 190 -25.84 -23.91 -0.67
N LEU A 191 -25.87 -22.97 0.29
CA LEU A 191 -25.96 -23.26 1.72
C LEU A 191 -27.27 -24.03 2.07
N GLN A 192 -28.40 -23.59 1.51
CA GLN A 192 -29.71 -24.28 1.69
C GLN A 192 -29.69 -25.72 1.14
N ALA A 193 -29.10 -25.93 -0.04
CA ALA A 193 -28.96 -27.25 -0.63
C ALA A 193 -28.02 -28.15 0.19
N HIS A 194 -26.94 -27.59 0.70
CA HIS A 194 -25.98 -28.31 1.53
C HIS A 194 -26.60 -28.77 2.86
N GLU A 195 -27.45 -27.94 3.50
CA GLU A 195 -28.21 -28.34 4.70
C GLU A 195 -29.03 -29.62 4.47
N LEU A 196 -29.66 -29.73 3.31
CA LEU A 196 -30.44 -30.93 2.95
C LEU A 196 -29.54 -32.15 2.76
N THR A 197 -28.40 -32.00 2.13
CA THR A 197 -27.45 -33.06 1.84
C THR A 197 -26.77 -33.59 3.09
N GLN A 198 -26.31 -32.70 3.96
CA GLN A 198 -25.66 -33.09 5.23
C GLN A 198 -26.64 -33.55 6.32
N GLY A 199 -27.94 -33.32 6.14
CA GLY A 199 -29.01 -33.77 7.04
C GLY A 199 -29.10 -33.04 8.38
N ARG A 200 -28.39 -31.95 8.56
CA ARG A 200 -28.37 -31.08 9.76
C ARG A 200 -28.31 -29.61 9.38
N PRO A 201 -28.84 -28.70 10.23
CA PRO A 201 -28.62 -27.26 10.05
C PRO A 201 -27.14 -26.95 10.19
N HIS A 202 -26.73 -25.81 9.60
CA HIS A 202 -25.39 -25.25 9.81
C HIS A 202 -25.29 -24.60 11.18
N THR A 203 -24.11 -24.61 11.76
CA THR A 203 -23.78 -23.72 12.89
C THR A 203 -23.57 -22.29 12.38
N ASP A 204 -23.75 -21.31 13.26
CA ASP A 204 -23.39 -19.92 12.98
C ASP A 204 -21.93 -19.80 12.51
N ALA A 205 -21.00 -20.48 13.17
CA ALA A 205 -19.58 -20.48 12.81
C ALA A 205 -19.33 -21.08 11.41
N GLU A 206 -20.04 -22.15 11.01
CA GLU A 206 -19.91 -22.70 9.66
C GLU A 206 -20.36 -21.71 8.58
N ILE A 207 -21.49 -21.03 8.80
CA ILE A 207 -22.00 -20.06 7.84
C ILE A 207 -21.04 -18.87 7.71
N GLU A 208 -20.60 -18.34 8.84
CA GLU A 208 -19.68 -17.19 8.86
C GLU A 208 -18.38 -17.51 8.12
N ILE A 209 -17.78 -18.69 8.31
CA ILE A 209 -16.59 -19.15 7.57
C ILE A 209 -16.88 -19.23 6.06
N LEU A 210 -17.99 -19.86 5.68
CA LEU A 210 -18.33 -20.07 4.26
C LEU A 210 -18.56 -18.73 3.54
N VAL A 211 -19.35 -17.85 4.13
CA VAL A 211 -19.64 -16.52 3.56
C VAL A 211 -18.37 -15.67 3.45
N GLN A 212 -17.53 -15.71 4.48
CA GLN A 212 -16.25 -14.98 4.48
C GLN A 212 -15.31 -15.53 3.40
N SER A 213 -15.13 -16.86 3.34
CA SER A 213 -14.25 -17.50 2.36
C SER A 213 -14.74 -17.33 0.92
N TRP A 214 -16.07 -17.24 0.71
CA TRP A 214 -16.70 -17.05 -0.60
C TRP A 214 -16.86 -15.57 -0.99
N SER A 215 -16.41 -14.63 -0.16
CA SER A 215 -16.42 -13.22 -0.50
C SER A 215 -15.53 -12.94 -1.72
N ASP A 216 -15.81 -11.85 -2.45
CA ASP A 216 -15.00 -11.47 -3.61
C ASP A 216 -13.54 -11.19 -3.23
N HIS A 217 -13.32 -10.71 -2.00
CA HIS A 217 -11.98 -10.47 -1.46
C HIS A 217 -11.14 -11.74 -1.30
N CYS A 218 -11.74 -12.83 -0.77
CA CYS A 218 -11.03 -14.10 -0.49
C CYS A 218 -11.08 -15.05 -1.69
N TYR A 219 -12.24 -15.18 -2.35
CA TYR A 219 -12.44 -16.15 -3.42
C TYR A 219 -12.18 -15.62 -4.82
N HIS A 220 -12.07 -14.30 -4.97
CA HIS A 220 -11.88 -13.62 -6.26
C HIS A 220 -12.99 -13.97 -7.27
N THR A 221 -14.25 -14.00 -6.83
CA THR A 221 -15.40 -14.40 -7.65
C THR A 221 -15.52 -13.61 -8.95
N THR A 222 -15.33 -12.29 -8.89
CA THR A 222 -15.30 -11.39 -10.04
C THR A 222 -14.22 -11.81 -11.05
N TRP A 223 -13.00 -11.98 -10.60
CA TRP A 223 -11.86 -12.32 -11.45
C TRP A 223 -11.95 -13.74 -12.02
N LYS A 224 -12.45 -14.68 -11.22
CA LYS A 224 -12.72 -16.05 -11.67
C LYS A 224 -13.84 -16.08 -12.73
N SER A 225 -14.92 -15.31 -12.51
CA SER A 225 -16.03 -15.19 -13.48
C SER A 225 -15.55 -14.67 -14.85
N LEU A 226 -14.63 -13.70 -14.86
CA LEU A 226 -14.04 -13.15 -16.08
C LEU A 226 -12.84 -13.96 -16.59
N GLY A 227 -12.36 -14.97 -15.88
CA GLY A 227 -11.20 -15.78 -16.26
C GLY A 227 -9.86 -15.05 -16.19
N LEU A 228 -9.77 -13.92 -15.48
CA LEU A 228 -8.61 -13.01 -15.53
C LEU A 228 -7.37 -13.57 -14.83
N LEU A 229 -7.54 -14.20 -13.65
CA LEU A 229 -6.45 -14.88 -12.95
C LEU A 229 -5.83 -15.99 -13.78
N LYS A 230 -6.69 -16.79 -14.46
CA LYS A 230 -6.25 -17.84 -15.36
C LYS A 230 -5.44 -17.24 -16.52
N ARG A 231 -5.92 -16.15 -17.12
CA ARG A 231 -5.25 -15.47 -18.24
C ARG A 231 -3.83 -15.00 -17.90
N LEU A 232 -3.66 -14.34 -16.73
CA LEU A 232 -2.34 -13.90 -16.26
C LEU A 232 -1.42 -15.08 -15.93
N SER A 233 -1.95 -16.10 -15.26
CA SER A 233 -1.19 -17.31 -14.91
C SER A 233 -0.71 -18.06 -16.16
N GLU A 234 -1.57 -18.21 -17.19
CA GLU A 234 -1.24 -18.82 -18.48
C GLU A 234 -0.19 -17.99 -19.24
N ALA A 235 -0.29 -16.67 -19.24
CA ALA A 235 0.73 -15.80 -19.83
C ALA A 235 2.10 -16.01 -19.17
N THR A 236 2.14 -15.99 -17.84
CA THR A 236 3.37 -16.25 -17.08
C THR A 236 3.93 -17.64 -17.36
N ALA A 237 3.10 -18.66 -17.37
CA ALA A 237 3.50 -20.02 -17.69
C ALA A 237 4.05 -20.16 -19.13
N SER A 238 3.44 -19.47 -20.11
CA SER A 238 3.89 -19.49 -21.49
C SER A 238 5.25 -18.86 -21.72
N ILE A 239 5.61 -17.83 -20.92
CA ILE A 239 6.94 -17.23 -20.95
C ILE A 239 8.00 -18.23 -20.48
N ASN A 240 7.65 -19.12 -19.56
CA ASN A 240 8.56 -20.13 -18.99
C ASN A 240 9.91 -19.54 -18.57
N HIS A 241 9.85 -18.43 -17.85
CA HIS A 241 11.02 -17.63 -17.51
C HIS A 241 11.95 -18.39 -16.54
N PRO A 242 13.25 -18.55 -16.86
CA PRO A 242 14.16 -19.43 -16.11
C PRO A 242 14.42 -18.99 -14.67
N LEU A 243 14.16 -17.74 -14.33
CA LEU A 243 14.38 -17.20 -12.98
C LEU A 243 13.13 -17.27 -12.10
N VAL A 244 11.94 -17.58 -12.64
CA VAL A 244 10.72 -17.69 -11.81
C VAL A 244 10.75 -18.95 -10.96
N VAL A 245 10.62 -18.79 -9.66
CA VAL A 245 10.59 -19.90 -8.68
C VAL A 245 9.16 -20.23 -8.27
N SER A 246 8.34 -19.20 -8.05
CA SER A 246 6.92 -19.32 -7.70
C SER A 246 6.15 -18.12 -8.25
N SER A 247 4.98 -18.38 -8.84
CA SER A 247 4.05 -17.35 -9.33
C SER A 247 2.61 -17.75 -9.00
N PHE A 248 1.83 -16.84 -8.41
CA PHE A 248 0.40 -16.98 -8.10
C PHE A 248 -0.01 -18.25 -7.30
N LYS A 249 0.93 -18.90 -6.59
CA LYS A 249 0.72 -20.14 -5.84
C LYS A 249 1.04 -20.07 -4.35
N ASP A 250 1.69 -19.02 -3.93
CA ASP A 250 2.17 -18.81 -2.57
C ASP A 250 1.83 -17.40 -2.11
N ASN A 251 2.01 -17.06 -0.85
CA ASN A 251 1.76 -15.72 -0.30
C ASN A 251 2.43 -14.59 -1.09
N ALA A 252 3.58 -14.86 -1.73
CA ALA A 252 4.30 -13.94 -2.59
C ALA A 252 4.80 -14.61 -3.88
N GLY A 253 5.22 -13.82 -4.86
CA GLY A 253 5.97 -14.30 -6.02
C GLY A 253 7.47 -14.36 -5.71
N GLY A 254 8.18 -15.32 -6.28
CA GLY A 254 9.61 -15.52 -6.05
C GLY A 254 10.43 -15.66 -7.32
N MET A 255 11.63 -15.03 -7.34
CA MET A 255 12.59 -15.06 -8.43
C MET A 255 13.98 -15.46 -7.93
N GLU A 256 14.67 -16.31 -8.70
CA GLU A 256 16.10 -16.65 -8.45
C GLU A 256 16.94 -15.38 -8.34
N PHE A 257 17.71 -15.31 -7.28
CA PHE A 257 18.73 -14.29 -7.09
C PHE A 257 20.12 -14.86 -7.39
N TYR A 258 21.14 -14.48 -6.66
CA TYR A 258 22.50 -15.02 -6.81
C TYR A 258 22.83 -16.00 -5.68
N GLU A 259 23.81 -16.89 -5.94
CA GLU A 259 24.38 -17.80 -4.93
C GLU A 259 23.35 -18.68 -4.19
N GLY A 260 22.31 -19.14 -4.89
CA GLY A 260 21.30 -20.03 -4.30
C GLY A 260 20.33 -19.32 -3.35
N TRP A 261 20.05 -18.04 -3.60
CA TRP A 261 19.02 -17.26 -2.92
C TRP A 261 17.87 -16.93 -3.87
N VAL A 262 16.73 -16.63 -3.29
CA VAL A 262 15.52 -16.17 -3.98
C VAL A 262 15.10 -14.85 -3.39
N ILE A 263 14.76 -13.87 -4.24
CA ILE A 263 14.07 -12.63 -3.85
C ILE A 263 12.57 -12.76 -4.13
N THR A 264 11.75 -12.20 -3.26
CA THR A 264 10.29 -12.27 -3.36
C THR A 264 9.68 -10.90 -3.46
N ILE A 265 8.51 -10.82 -4.07
CA ILE A 265 7.68 -9.60 -4.09
C ILE A 265 6.22 -9.94 -3.85
N LYS A 266 5.59 -9.15 -2.99
CA LYS A 266 4.13 -9.16 -2.75
C LYS A 266 3.61 -7.73 -2.76
N GLY A 267 2.46 -7.53 -3.37
CA GLY A 267 1.66 -6.32 -3.27
C GLY A 267 0.30 -6.63 -2.66
N GLU A 268 -0.21 -5.75 -1.78
CA GLU A 268 -1.52 -5.89 -1.18
C GLU A 268 -2.16 -4.52 -0.97
N THR A 269 -3.48 -4.42 -1.22
CA THR A 269 -4.27 -3.21 -1.01
C THR A 269 -5.10 -3.31 0.26
N HIS A 270 -5.26 -2.19 0.95
CA HIS A 270 -6.07 -2.08 2.17
C HIS A 270 -6.96 -0.84 2.10
N ASN A 271 -7.74 -0.73 1.01
CA ASN A 271 -8.44 0.49 0.61
C ASN A 271 -9.59 0.86 1.57
N PHE A 272 -10.47 -0.11 1.88
CA PHE A 272 -11.65 0.12 2.70
C PHE A 272 -11.29 0.50 4.15
N PRO A 273 -10.49 -0.29 4.90
CA PRO A 273 -10.14 0.08 6.26
C PRO A 273 -9.34 1.38 6.34
N SER A 274 -8.47 1.67 5.35
CA SER A 274 -7.71 2.91 5.30
C SER A 274 -8.57 4.14 5.02
N SER A 275 -9.72 3.97 4.34
CA SER A 275 -10.68 5.05 4.09
C SER A 275 -11.49 5.41 5.33
N ILE A 276 -11.70 4.47 6.25
CA ILE A 276 -12.50 4.68 7.46
C ILE A 276 -11.64 4.91 8.71
N ALA A 277 -10.48 4.27 8.80
CA ALA A 277 -9.55 4.38 9.91
C ALA A 277 -8.10 4.41 9.40
N PRO A 278 -7.64 5.51 8.81
CA PRO A 278 -6.38 5.56 8.06
C PRO A 278 -5.16 5.13 8.87
N PHE A 279 -5.06 5.48 10.15
CA PHE A 279 -3.94 5.02 10.98
C PHE A 279 -3.90 3.50 11.11
N GLY A 280 -4.99 2.90 11.60
CA GLY A 280 -5.08 1.44 11.77
C GLY A 280 -4.99 0.71 10.44
N GLY A 281 -5.72 1.18 9.41
CA GLY A 281 -5.73 0.58 8.09
C GLY A 281 -4.38 0.58 7.39
N ILE A 282 -3.60 1.66 7.51
CA ILE A 282 -2.26 1.75 6.92
C ILE A 282 -1.23 0.93 7.72
N ALA A 283 -1.30 0.94 9.04
CA ALA A 283 -0.46 0.07 9.88
C ALA A 283 -0.67 -1.40 9.52
N THR A 284 -1.93 -1.84 9.44
CA THR A 284 -2.32 -3.20 9.01
C THR A 284 -1.86 -3.53 7.59
N LYS A 285 -1.98 -2.59 6.64
CA LYS A 285 -1.47 -2.76 5.28
C LYS A 285 0.01 -3.18 5.28
N HIS A 286 0.84 -2.49 6.07
CA HIS A 286 2.25 -2.82 6.17
C HIS A 286 2.49 -4.18 6.84
N GLY A 287 1.80 -4.45 7.94
CA GLY A 287 1.88 -5.75 8.62
C GLY A 287 1.46 -6.90 7.69
N GLY A 288 0.35 -6.75 6.96
CA GLY A 288 -0.14 -7.77 6.03
C GLY A 288 0.86 -8.15 4.95
N VAL A 289 1.42 -7.18 4.22
CA VAL A 289 2.39 -7.49 3.15
C VAL A 289 3.72 -8.05 3.69
N ILE A 290 4.11 -7.68 4.91
CA ILE A 290 5.30 -8.24 5.56
C ILE A 290 5.04 -9.71 5.95
N ARG A 291 3.85 -10.01 6.52
CA ARG A 291 3.45 -11.38 6.86
C ARG A 291 3.33 -12.28 5.62
N ASP A 292 2.82 -11.76 4.49
CA ASP A 292 2.85 -12.48 3.22
C ASP A 292 4.29 -12.86 2.80
N THR A 293 5.23 -11.93 2.97
CA THR A 293 6.65 -12.24 2.72
C THR A 293 7.14 -13.34 3.67
N LEU A 294 6.81 -13.27 4.96
CA LEU A 294 7.15 -14.31 5.94
C LEU A 294 6.44 -15.64 5.66
N GLY A 295 5.25 -15.62 5.06
CA GLY A 295 4.50 -16.78 4.61
C GLY A 295 5.08 -17.45 3.36
N PHE A 296 5.95 -16.78 2.59
CA PHE A 296 6.51 -17.35 1.37
C PHE A 296 7.49 -18.49 1.67
N GLY A 297 7.30 -19.61 0.97
CA GLY A 297 8.10 -20.82 1.18
C GLY A 297 8.03 -21.30 2.64
N LYS A 298 9.18 -21.48 3.27
CA LYS A 298 9.29 -21.82 4.70
C LYS A 298 9.69 -20.61 5.55
N GLY A 299 9.46 -19.39 5.09
CA GLY A 299 9.75 -18.16 5.83
C GLY A 299 10.80 -17.28 5.18
N ALA A 300 10.43 -16.43 4.22
CA ALA A 300 11.33 -15.41 3.66
C ALA A 300 11.47 -14.23 4.64
N TYR A 301 12.67 -13.63 4.66
CA TYR A 301 12.96 -12.47 5.51
C TYR A 301 12.72 -11.17 4.74
N PRO A 302 11.90 -10.22 5.26
CA PRO A 302 11.59 -8.97 4.59
C PRO A 302 12.81 -8.02 4.57
N ILE A 303 13.15 -7.51 3.39
CA ILE A 303 14.30 -6.62 3.15
C ILE A 303 13.92 -5.24 2.61
N GLY A 304 12.66 -5.00 2.36
CA GLY A 304 12.17 -3.69 1.94
C GLY A 304 10.66 -3.62 1.81
N GLY A 305 10.12 -2.41 1.87
CA GLY A 305 8.69 -2.13 1.76
C GLY A 305 8.39 -0.88 0.94
N THR A 306 7.14 -0.76 0.49
CA THR A 306 6.63 0.38 -0.30
C THR A 306 5.33 0.88 0.29
N THR A 307 5.08 2.19 0.20
CA THR A 307 3.76 2.77 0.50
C THR A 307 3.27 3.62 -0.67
N VAL A 308 2.05 3.33 -1.13
CA VAL A 308 1.34 4.12 -2.14
C VAL A 308 0.02 4.58 -1.57
N MET A 309 -0.26 5.88 -1.69
CA MET A 309 -1.51 6.49 -1.27
C MET A 309 -2.12 7.32 -2.40
N GLY A 310 -3.35 6.98 -2.78
CA GLY A 310 -4.20 7.79 -3.64
C GLY A 310 -5.39 8.34 -2.84
N THR A 311 -5.56 9.65 -2.82
CA THR A 311 -6.66 10.33 -2.08
C THR A 311 -7.31 11.41 -2.95
N MET A 312 -8.45 11.94 -2.53
CA MET A 312 -8.87 13.27 -3.02
C MET A 312 -7.79 14.31 -2.65
N ASP A 313 -7.82 15.47 -3.29
CA ASP A 313 -6.85 16.54 -2.99
C ASP A 313 -6.98 16.97 -1.52
N PRO A 314 -5.92 16.86 -0.71
CA PRO A 314 -5.94 17.26 0.70
C PRO A 314 -6.23 18.76 0.94
N ARG A 315 -6.13 19.58 -0.11
CA ARG A 315 -6.33 21.03 -0.04
C ARG A 315 -7.80 21.47 -0.23
N ILE A 316 -8.70 20.55 -0.58
CA ILE A 316 -10.14 20.86 -0.72
C ILE A 316 -10.75 21.27 0.61
N SER A 317 -11.75 22.16 0.57
CA SER A 317 -12.47 22.60 1.76
C SER A 317 -13.66 21.72 2.10
N GLU A 318 -14.26 21.07 1.12
CA GLU A 318 -15.46 20.27 1.25
C GLU A 318 -15.22 18.84 0.76
N VAL A 319 -15.76 17.87 1.48
CA VAL A 319 -15.70 16.45 1.15
C VAL A 319 -17.11 15.90 0.95
N PRO A 320 -17.29 14.82 0.18
CA PRO A 320 -18.55 14.14 0.08
C PRO A 320 -19.07 13.73 1.47
N PRO A 321 -20.38 13.91 1.77
CA PRO A 321 -20.93 13.52 3.06
C PRO A 321 -20.61 12.06 3.40
N GLY A 322 -20.08 11.81 4.60
CA GLY A 322 -19.66 10.50 5.07
C GLY A 322 -18.25 10.08 4.63
N ALA A 323 -17.52 10.88 3.88
CA ALA A 323 -16.10 10.65 3.63
C ALA A 323 -15.22 11.34 4.68
N LEU A 324 -14.11 10.76 5.04
CA LEU A 324 -13.07 11.44 5.83
C LEU A 324 -12.39 12.52 4.99
N HIS A 325 -11.94 13.58 5.63
CA HIS A 325 -11.17 14.62 4.95
C HIS A 325 -9.83 14.04 4.46
N PRO A 326 -9.44 14.22 3.19
CA PRO A 326 -8.22 13.62 2.64
C PRO A 326 -6.94 14.10 3.33
N GLN A 327 -6.92 15.29 3.92
CA GLN A 327 -5.85 15.76 4.79
C GLN A 327 -5.62 14.82 5.99
N LEU A 328 -6.69 14.38 6.66
CA LEU A 328 -6.59 13.41 7.76
C LEU A 328 -6.05 12.07 7.25
N ILE A 329 -6.55 11.61 6.09
CA ILE A 329 -6.08 10.35 5.49
C ILE A 329 -4.57 10.40 5.20
N VAL A 330 -4.07 11.49 4.60
CA VAL A 330 -2.64 11.65 4.27
C VAL A 330 -1.78 11.74 5.53
N SER A 331 -2.15 12.59 6.50
CA SER A 331 -1.35 12.77 7.74
C SER A 331 -1.31 11.49 8.57
N GLU A 332 -2.45 10.80 8.73
CA GLU A 332 -2.50 9.52 9.44
C GLU A 332 -1.78 8.39 8.69
N SER A 333 -1.80 8.40 7.35
CA SER A 333 -1.04 7.43 6.56
C SER A 333 0.47 7.57 6.74
N ILE A 334 0.98 8.80 6.79
CA ILE A 334 2.40 9.07 7.03
C ILE A 334 2.76 8.63 8.46
N ARG A 335 1.94 8.98 9.45
CA ARG A 335 2.14 8.60 10.85
C ARG A 335 2.13 7.08 11.03
N ALA A 336 1.15 6.38 10.45
CA ALA A 336 1.02 4.92 10.53
C ALA A 336 2.16 4.18 9.82
N THR A 337 2.61 4.68 8.66
CA THR A 337 3.74 4.09 7.94
C THR A 337 5.01 4.12 8.81
N SER A 338 5.37 5.28 9.38
CA SER A 338 6.53 5.38 10.27
C SER A 338 6.36 4.58 11.57
N TYR A 339 5.15 4.62 12.16
CA TYR A 339 4.82 3.84 13.35
C TYR A 339 5.05 2.34 13.17
N TYR A 340 4.72 1.81 11.98
CA TYR A 340 4.82 0.37 11.73
C TYR A 340 6.20 -0.04 11.19
N THR A 341 6.67 0.61 10.11
CA THR A 341 7.86 0.14 9.38
C THR A 341 9.17 0.45 10.10
N ASN A 342 9.28 1.59 10.83
CA ASN A 342 10.51 1.95 11.52
C ASN A 342 10.84 0.96 12.66
N PRO A 343 9.91 0.62 13.60
CA PRO A 343 10.17 -0.42 14.61
C PRO A 343 10.38 -1.82 14.01
N MET A 344 9.76 -2.12 12.86
CA MET A 344 10.03 -3.35 12.13
C MET A 344 11.45 -3.41 11.55
N GLY A 345 12.12 -2.29 11.41
CA GLY A 345 13.45 -2.20 10.83
C GLY A 345 13.46 -2.58 9.33
N ILE A 346 12.43 -2.16 8.59
CA ILE A 346 12.26 -2.44 7.15
C ILE A 346 12.42 -1.15 6.37
N PRO A 347 13.40 -1.06 5.44
CA PRO A 347 13.63 0.15 4.67
C PRO A 347 12.48 0.44 3.72
N MET A 348 12.01 1.70 3.72
CA MET A 348 11.01 2.18 2.77
C MET A 348 11.67 2.47 1.42
N MET A 349 11.23 1.75 0.38
CA MET A 349 11.79 1.81 -0.97
C MET A 349 11.12 2.88 -1.84
N HIS A 350 9.79 2.95 -1.80
CA HIS A 350 8.99 3.86 -2.64
C HIS A 350 7.84 4.46 -1.85
N PRO A 351 8.00 5.67 -1.27
CA PRO A 351 6.89 6.46 -0.75
C PRO A 351 6.26 7.27 -1.91
N VAL A 352 4.99 6.96 -2.25
CA VAL A 352 4.29 7.59 -3.40
C VAL A 352 2.91 8.07 -2.98
N TYR A 353 2.63 9.35 -3.21
CA TYR A 353 1.35 10.01 -2.90
C TYR A 353 0.77 10.61 -4.18
N ARG A 354 -0.50 10.30 -4.49
CA ARG A 354 -1.21 10.80 -5.67
C ARG A 354 -2.60 11.30 -5.28
N ILE A 355 -3.13 12.21 -6.08
CA ILE A 355 -4.48 12.73 -5.90
C ILE A 355 -5.35 12.44 -7.11
N HIS A 356 -6.63 12.18 -6.84
CA HIS A 356 -7.65 12.09 -7.88
C HIS A 356 -9.04 12.37 -7.27
N PRO A 357 -9.94 13.15 -7.93
CA PRO A 357 -11.26 13.45 -7.38
C PRO A 357 -12.13 12.21 -7.09
N GLY A 358 -11.90 11.11 -7.79
CA GLY A 358 -12.58 9.83 -7.60
C GLY A 358 -12.15 9.05 -6.35
N TYR A 359 -11.05 9.40 -5.70
CA TYR A 359 -10.55 8.67 -4.53
C TYR A 359 -11.24 9.08 -3.22
N ALA A 360 -12.59 9.16 -3.23
CA ALA A 360 -13.38 9.24 -2.01
C ALA A 360 -13.26 7.96 -1.15
N LYS A 361 -13.10 6.79 -1.80
CA LYS A 361 -12.53 5.58 -1.23
C LYS A 361 -11.07 5.55 -1.64
N CYS A 362 -10.14 5.74 -0.69
CA CYS A 362 -8.72 5.92 -1.01
C CYS A 362 -8.08 4.68 -1.64
N PHE A 363 -6.97 4.86 -2.33
CA PHE A 363 -6.10 3.78 -2.79
C PHE A 363 -4.94 3.65 -1.80
N ALA A 364 -4.86 2.54 -1.09
CA ALA A 364 -3.84 2.27 -0.09
C ALA A 364 -3.14 0.95 -0.44
N LEU A 365 -1.97 1.05 -1.10
CA LEU A 365 -1.19 -0.10 -1.57
C LEU A 365 0.14 -0.18 -0.80
N GLY A 366 0.51 -1.38 -0.40
CA GLY A 366 1.84 -1.72 0.12
C GLY A 366 2.51 -2.81 -0.71
N HIS A 367 3.84 -2.75 -0.79
CA HIS A 367 4.63 -3.89 -1.25
C HIS A 367 5.60 -4.31 -0.16
N SER A 368 5.99 -5.60 -0.20
CA SER A 368 7.10 -6.13 0.58
C SER A 368 8.01 -6.96 -0.33
N VAL A 369 9.32 -6.81 -0.15
CA VAL A 369 10.35 -7.57 -0.84
C VAL A 369 11.08 -8.40 0.19
N GLY A 370 11.28 -9.69 -0.10
CA GLY A 370 11.89 -10.64 0.81
C GLY A 370 13.09 -11.35 0.23
N LEU A 371 13.79 -12.09 1.10
CA LEU A 371 14.97 -12.88 0.76
C LEU A 371 14.90 -14.25 1.46
N ILE A 372 15.11 -15.33 0.72
CA ILE A 372 15.08 -16.69 1.27
C ILE A 372 16.14 -17.57 0.57
N PRO A 373 16.81 -18.50 1.30
CA PRO A 373 17.63 -19.50 0.63
C PRO A 373 16.78 -20.40 -0.30
N ARG A 374 17.29 -20.70 -1.50
CA ARG A 374 16.56 -21.47 -2.53
C ARG A 374 16.00 -22.80 -2.04
N LYS A 375 16.71 -23.49 -1.17
CA LYS A 375 16.29 -24.77 -0.59
C LYS A 375 15.01 -24.70 0.24
N TYR A 376 14.63 -23.50 0.70
CA TYR A 376 13.42 -23.26 1.50
C TYR A 376 12.35 -22.44 0.77
N ALA A 377 12.57 -22.11 -0.50
CA ALA A 377 11.69 -21.24 -1.28
C ALA A 377 10.35 -21.88 -1.70
N LEU A 378 10.20 -23.17 -1.48
CA LEU A 378 8.95 -23.91 -1.67
C LEU A 378 8.54 -24.51 -0.33
N LYS A 379 7.28 -24.38 0.04
CA LYS A 379 6.72 -25.01 1.23
C LYS A 379 6.19 -26.40 0.88
N ASP A 380 6.26 -27.30 1.85
CA ASP A 380 5.62 -28.62 1.74
C ASP A 380 4.16 -28.53 2.24
N ALA A 381 3.29 -29.42 1.76
CA ALA A 381 1.97 -29.56 2.36
C ALA A 381 2.09 -30.10 3.80
N PRO A 382 1.26 -29.64 4.76
CA PRO A 382 1.19 -30.25 6.08
C PRO A 382 0.87 -31.75 6.00
N GLN A 383 1.43 -32.53 6.91
CA GLN A 383 1.17 -33.95 6.99
C GLN A 383 0.24 -34.28 8.17
N PRO A 384 -0.54 -35.34 8.10
CA PRO A 384 -1.33 -35.82 9.23
C PRO A 384 -0.44 -36.01 10.47
N GLY A 385 -0.83 -35.39 11.59
CA GLY A 385 -0.06 -35.38 12.83
C GLY A 385 0.79 -34.13 13.02
N ASP A 386 1.07 -33.34 12.00
CA ASP A 386 1.74 -32.04 12.19
C ASP A 386 0.93 -31.15 13.11
N VAL A 387 1.63 -30.43 13.98
CA VAL A 387 1.02 -29.52 14.95
C VAL A 387 0.62 -28.22 14.26
N ALA A 388 -0.63 -27.81 14.41
CA ALA A 388 -1.12 -26.49 14.02
C ALA A 388 -0.75 -25.47 15.09
N LEU A 389 0.40 -24.84 14.95
CA LEU A 389 0.97 -23.89 15.91
C LEU A 389 0.64 -22.46 15.49
N LEU A 390 -0.18 -21.78 16.29
CA LEU A 390 -0.42 -20.34 16.17
C LEU A 390 0.71 -19.59 16.86
N ILE A 391 1.34 -18.63 16.20
CA ILE A 391 2.37 -17.78 16.77
C ILE A 391 1.99 -16.31 16.62
N GLY A 392 2.42 -15.48 17.58
CA GLY A 392 2.22 -14.03 17.57
C GLY A 392 1.29 -13.51 18.66
N GLY A 393 0.41 -12.57 18.28
CA GLY A 393 -0.47 -11.84 19.19
C GLY A 393 -1.76 -12.57 19.60
N GLU A 394 -2.53 -11.92 20.46
CA GLU A 394 -3.83 -12.42 20.94
C GLU A 394 -4.95 -12.09 19.95
N THR A 395 -6.02 -12.88 19.99
CA THR A 395 -7.23 -12.74 19.16
C THR A 395 -8.23 -11.80 19.85
N GLY A 396 -8.71 -10.79 19.14
CA GLY A 396 -9.75 -9.83 19.58
C GLY A 396 -10.88 -9.69 18.57
N ARG A 397 -11.78 -8.70 18.76
CA ARG A 397 -12.83 -8.34 17.78
C ARG A 397 -12.30 -7.43 16.66
N ASP A 398 -11.12 -7.74 16.14
CA ASP A 398 -10.46 -6.92 15.13
C ASP A 398 -10.81 -7.44 13.73
N GLY A 399 -11.25 -6.56 12.82
CA GLY A 399 -11.46 -6.87 11.40
C GLY A 399 -12.60 -7.82 11.08
N ILE A 400 -13.49 -8.10 12.03
CA ILE A 400 -14.66 -8.98 11.81
C ILE A 400 -15.52 -8.41 10.68
N HIS A 401 -15.84 -9.24 9.68
CA HIS A 401 -16.48 -8.86 8.42
C HIS A 401 -15.66 -7.86 7.57
N GLY A 402 -14.39 -7.62 7.86
CA GLY A 402 -13.54 -6.67 7.12
C GLY A 402 -13.41 -7.06 5.65
N ALA A 403 -13.20 -8.32 5.34
CA ALA A 403 -13.08 -8.79 3.96
C ALA A 403 -14.41 -8.74 3.20
N THR A 404 -15.55 -9.11 3.82
CA THR A 404 -16.88 -8.99 3.20
C THR A 404 -17.24 -7.51 2.96
N ALA A 405 -17.02 -6.64 3.92
CA ALA A 405 -17.21 -5.20 3.77
C ALA A 405 -16.28 -4.58 2.70
N SER A 406 -15.05 -5.07 2.59
CA SER A 406 -14.09 -4.63 1.55
C SER A 406 -14.57 -4.97 0.13
N SER A 407 -15.37 -6.01 -0.03
CA SER A 407 -15.96 -6.45 -1.30
C SER A 407 -17.17 -5.60 -1.73
N THR A 408 -17.69 -4.73 -0.86
CA THR A 408 -18.86 -3.88 -1.13
C THR A 408 -18.47 -2.44 -1.48
N GLY A 409 -19.41 -1.71 -2.10
CA GLY A 409 -19.29 -0.25 -2.24
C GLY A 409 -19.39 0.44 -0.88
N MET A 410 -18.60 1.49 -0.66
CA MET A 410 -18.64 2.30 0.55
C MET A 410 -19.80 3.29 0.48
N THR A 411 -20.51 3.49 1.58
CA THR A 411 -21.61 4.46 1.69
C THR A 411 -21.36 5.48 2.81
N GLY A 412 -22.11 6.57 2.82
CA GLY A 412 -22.05 7.56 3.90
C GLY A 412 -22.36 6.99 5.30
N GLU A 413 -23.07 5.85 5.38
CA GLU A 413 -23.40 5.16 6.64
C GLU A 413 -22.34 4.13 7.05
N THR A 414 -21.45 3.75 6.14
CA THR A 414 -20.41 2.71 6.37
C THR A 414 -19.57 3.05 7.58
N LEU A 415 -19.20 4.34 7.76
CA LEU A 415 -18.41 4.79 8.90
C LEU A 415 -19.06 4.49 10.26
N GLN A 416 -20.38 4.45 10.32
CA GLN A 416 -21.09 4.17 11.57
C GLN A 416 -21.30 2.68 11.84
N LYS A 417 -21.46 1.89 10.77
CA LYS A 417 -21.83 0.47 10.85
C LYS A 417 -20.60 -0.45 10.97
N GLU A 418 -19.48 -0.07 10.35
CA GLU A 418 -18.35 -0.97 10.13
C GLU A 418 -17.14 -0.66 11.06
N SER A 419 -17.39 -0.12 12.25
CA SER A 419 -16.31 0.19 13.21
C SER A 419 -15.53 -1.06 13.67
N ALA A 420 -16.16 -2.24 13.66
CA ALA A 420 -15.51 -3.51 13.98
C ALA A 420 -14.56 -4.01 12.87
N ALA A 421 -14.72 -3.52 11.63
CA ALA A 421 -13.83 -3.85 10.52
C ALA A 421 -12.45 -3.19 10.61
N VAL A 422 -12.21 -2.38 11.64
CA VAL A 422 -10.93 -1.70 11.84
C VAL A 422 -9.97 -2.59 12.60
N GLN A 423 -8.80 -2.78 12.03
CA GLN A 423 -7.69 -3.52 12.61
C GLN A 423 -6.64 -2.53 13.14
N ILE A 424 -5.89 -2.91 14.17
CA ILE A 424 -4.81 -2.09 14.72
C ILE A 424 -3.56 -2.95 14.85
N GLY A 425 -2.52 -2.61 14.09
CA GLY A 425 -1.26 -3.34 14.08
C GLY A 425 -0.36 -2.99 15.27
N HIS A 426 0.41 -3.98 15.73
CA HIS A 426 1.39 -3.85 16.82
C HIS A 426 2.79 -4.33 16.36
N PRO A 427 3.63 -3.45 15.79
CA PRO A 427 4.85 -3.82 15.08
C PRO A 427 5.87 -4.61 15.91
N ILE A 428 5.93 -4.41 17.23
CA ILE A 428 6.86 -5.15 18.10
C ILE A 428 6.54 -6.65 18.14
N THR A 429 5.25 -7.01 18.14
CA THR A 429 4.84 -8.42 18.10
C THR A 429 5.28 -9.05 16.77
N GLU A 430 5.06 -8.34 15.66
CA GLU A 430 5.49 -8.82 14.34
C GLU A 430 7.03 -8.91 14.24
N ARG A 431 7.73 -7.91 14.75
CA ARG A 431 9.20 -7.88 14.77
C ARG A 431 9.81 -9.09 15.47
N ARG A 432 9.23 -9.53 16.61
CA ARG A 432 9.69 -10.69 17.37
C ARG A 432 9.65 -11.95 16.50
N PHE A 433 8.50 -12.30 15.94
CA PHE A 433 8.42 -13.52 15.10
C PHE A 433 9.13 -13.37 13.76
N THR A 434 9.22 -12.16 13.17
CA THR A 434 10.07 -11.91 12.00
C THR A 434 11.53 -12.30 12.25
N SER A 435 12.00 -12.17 13.48
CA SER A 435 13.35 -12.58 13.88
C SER A 435 13.45 -14.10 14.17
N ALA A 436 12.37 -14.70 14.69
CA ALA A 436 12.32 -16.13 15.04
C ALA A 436 12.15 -17.05 13.83
N ILE A 437 11.30 -16.67 12.85
CA ILE A 437 10.95 -17.50 11.69
C ILE A 437 12.18 -17.98 10.89
N PRO A 438 13.18 -17.17 10.55
CA PRO A 438 14.37 -17.66 9.88
C PRO A 438 15.14 -18.71 10.68
N VAL A 439 15.13 -18.60 12.02
CA VAL A 439 15.78 -19.61 12.89
C VAL A 439 14.97 -20.90 12.92
N LEU A 440 13.64 -20.81 13.05
CA LEU A 440 12.74 -21.97 12.96
C LEU A 440 12.91 -22.70 11.63
N ARG A 441 12.97 -21.96 10.53
CA ARG A 441 13.20 -22.49 9.19
C ARG A 441 14.54 -23.20 9.09
N ASP A 442 15.61 -22.57 9.54
CA ASP A 442 16.99 -23.10 9.39
C ASP A 442 17.21 -24.33 10.28
N GLN A 443 16.44 -24.48 11.36
CA GLN A 443 16.37 -25.69 12.21
C GLN A 443 15.33 -26.71 11.74
N GLU A 444 14.72 -26.50 10.55
CA GLU A 444 13.73 -27.40 9.94
C GLU A 444 12.48 -27.63 10.81
N CYS A 445 12.11 -26.65 11.65
CA CYS A 445 10.90 -26.68 12.46
C CYS A 445 9.63 -26.32 11.65
N ILE A 446 9.77 -25.82 10.43
CA ILE A 446 8.66 -25.38 9.57
C ILE A 446 8.49 -26.36 8.41
N ARG A 447 7.34 -27.04 8.35
CA ARG A 447 6.89 -27.76 7.17
C ARG A 447 6.18 -26.82 6.21
N SER A 448 5.19 -26.07 6.74
CA SER A 448 4.44 -25.03 6.02
C SER A 448 4.16 -23.87 6.95
N ILE A 449 3.97 -22.68 6.39
CA ILE A 449 3.66 -21.45 7.12
C ILE A 449 2.77 -20.55 6.28
N THR A 450 1.78 -19.91 6.91
CA THR A 450 0.96 -18.85 6.29
C THR A 450 0.63 -17.78 7.33
N ASP A 451 0.25 -16.59 6.88
CA ASP A 451 -0.24 -15.54 7.78
C ASP A 451 -1.73 -15.74 8.11
N LEU A 452 -2.20 -15.00 9.11
CA LEU A 452 -3.61 -14.83 9.40
C LEU A 452 -4.03 -13.43 8.91
N GLY A 453 -4.48 -13.37 7.67
CA GLY A 453 -5.04 -12.18 7.06
C GLY A 453 -6.58 -12.18 7.13
N ALA A 454 -7.22 -11.93 5.99
CA ALA A 454 -8.68 -11.98 5.83
C ALA A 454 -9.23 -13.35 6.26
N GLY A 455 -10.29 -13.32 7.08
CA GLY A 455 -10.90 -14.56 7.63
C GLY A 455 -10.10 -15.24 8.74
N GLY A 456 -9.00 -14.64 9.18
CA GLY A 456 -8.28 -15.03 10.40
C GLY A 456 -7.86 -16.50 10.48
N ILE A 457 -8.17 -17.15 11.62
CA ILE A 457 -7.84 -18.56 11.85
C ILE A 457 -8.51 -19.47 10.80
N SER A 458 -9.76 -19.18 10.42
CA SER A 458 -10.50 -20.04 9.51
C SER A 458 -9.85 -20.16 8.13
N CYS A 459 -9.39 -19.05 7.55
CA CYS A 459 -8.67 -19.07 6.28
C CYS A 459 -7.32 -19.77 6.41
N ALA A 460 -6.51 -19.43 7.42
CA ALA A 460 -5.18 -20.00 7.58
C ALA A 460 -5.20 -21.54 7.75
N VAL A 461 -6.09 -22.08 8.62
CA VAL A 461 -6.21 -23.53 8.81
C VAL A 461 -6.87 -24.21 7.61
N GLY A 462 -7.82 -23.52 6.95
CA GLY A 462 -8.51 -24.02 5.76
C GLY A 462 -7.58 -24.13 4.56
N GLU A 463 -6.78 -23.11 4.27
CA GLU A 463 -5.81 -23.10 3.18
C GLU A 463 -4.72 -24.16 3.39
N MET A 464 -4.10 -24.19 4.57
CA MET A 464 -3.04 -25.15 4.88
C MET A 464 -3.56 -26.57 4.94
N GLY A 465 -4.79 -26.77 5.44
CA GLY A 465 -5.42 -28.10 5.57
C GLY A 465 -6.20 -28.56 4.34
N SER A 466 -6.20 -27.79 3.24
CA SER A 466 -7.05 -28.04 2.07
C SER A 466 -6.91 -29.44 1.47
N GLU A 467 -5.71 -30.01 1.48
CA GLU A 467 -5.43 -31.35 0.96
C GLU A 467 -5.56 -32.45 2.04
N THR A 468 -5.48 -32.10 3.32
CA THR A 468 -5.36 -33.10 4.41
C THR A 468 -6.52 -33.06 5.39
N GLY A 469 -6.98 -31.88 5.77
CA GLY A 469 -7.87 -31.61 6.85
C GLY A 469 -7.15 -31.15 8.11
N VAL A 470 -7.90 -30.57 9.05
CA VAL A 470 -7.35 -30.03 10.30
C VAL A 470 -8.40 -30.11 11.42
N ARG A 471 -7.95 -30.39 12.64
CA ARG A 471 -8.78 -30.36 13.86
C ARG A 471 -8.15 -29.41 14.88
N ILE A 472 -8.93 -28.40 15.32
CA ILE A 472 -8.49 -27.36 16.23
C ILE A 472 -9.42 -27.22 17.43
N ASP A 473 -8.87 -26.76 18.56
CA ASP A 473 -9.60 -26.31 19.74
C ASP A 473 -9.51 -24.80 19.87
N LEU A 474 -10.61 -24.09 19.71
CA LEU A 474 -10.66 -22.62 19.80
C LEU A 474 -10.38 -22.11 21.21
N GLY A 475 -10.60 -22.97 22.24
CA GLY A 475 -10.25 -22.65 23.63
C GLY A 475 -8.73 -22.51 23.86
N ALA A 476 -7.92 -23.02 22.96
CA ALA A 476 -6.48 -22.88 23.00
C ALA A 476 -5.98 -21.54 22.44
N ALA A 477 -6.78 -20.81 21.68
CA ALA A 477 -6.41 -19.53 21.11
C ALA A 477 -6.26 -18.48 22.25
N PRO A 478 -5.16 -17.71 22.29
CA PRO A 478 -5.02 -16.62 23.26
C PRO A 478 -5.98 -15.47 22.89
N LEU A 479 -6.80 -15.02 23.85
CA LEU A 479 -7.88 -14.06 23.62
C LEU A 479 -7.64 -12.76 24.37
N LYS A 480 -7.73 -11.61 23.66
CA LYS A 480 -7.81 -10.26 24.24
C LYS A 480 -9.13 -10.03 24.99
N ASP A 481 -10.19 -10.69 24.54
CA ASP A 481 -11.56 -10.56 25.04
C ASP A 481 -12.20 -11.93 25.23
N LYS A 482 -12.49 -12.28 26.47
CA LYS A 482 -13.10 -13.58 26.83
C LYS A 482 -14.57 -13.72 26.44
N SER A 483 -15.20 -12.64 26.01
CA SER A 483 -16.59 -12.64 25.52
C SER A 483 -16.72 -12.98 24.03
N LEU A 484 -15.62 -13.29 23.34
CA LEU A 484 -15.62 -13.70 21.94
C LEU A 484 -16.37 -15.03 21.75
N THR A 485 -17.27 -15.07 20.78
CA THR A 485 -17.96 -16.27 20.34
C THR A 485 -17.05 -17.15 19.47
N ALA A 486 -17.46 -18.39 19.19
CA ALA A 486 -16.70 -19.32 18.36
C ALA A 486 -16.40 -18.75 16.97
N TRP A 487 -17.41 -18.15 16.31
CA TRP A 487 -17.24 -17.59 14.99
C TRP A 487 -16.39 -16.31 14.99
N GLU A 488 -16.50 -15.47 16.02
CA GLU A 488 -15.64 -14.29 16.16
C GLU A 488 -14.16 -14.67 16.32
N ILE A 489 -13.85 -15.73 17.09
CA ILE A 489 -12.48 -16.24 17.22
C ILE A 489 -11.94 -16.72 15.87
N LEU A 490 -12.76 -17.42 15.10
CA LEU A 490 -12.38 -17.98 13.80
C LEU A 490 -12.15 -16.90 12.75
N LEU A 491 -13.02 -15.89 12.68
CA LEU A 491 -12.97 -14.84 11.66
C LEU A 491 -12.15 -13.61 12.06
N SER A 492 -11.78 -13.48 13.32
CA SER A 492 -10.98 -12.34 13.75
C SER A 492 -9.74 -12.13 12.88
N GLU A 493 -9.59 -10.94 12.34
CA GLU A 493 -8.43 -10.50 11.59
C GLU A 493 -7.41 -9.76 12.49
N SER A 494 -7.38 -10.08 13.80
CA SER A 494 -6.35 -9.54 14.70
C SER A 494 -4.98 -9.75 14.08
N GLN A 495 -4.22 -8.68 14.01
CA GLN A 495 -2.94 -8.64 13.30
C GLN A 495 -1.84 -9.41 14.03
N GLU A 496 -0.67 -9.50 13.40
CA GLU A 496 0.57 -10.07 13.94
C GLU A 496 0.41 -11.51 14.42
N ARG A 497 -0.22 -12.34 13.58
CA ARG A 497 -0.37 -13.78 13.82
C ARG A 497 0.03 -14.58 12.58
N MET A 498 0.70 -15.71 12.79
CA MET A 498 1.05 -16.68 11.74
C MET A 498 0.62 -18.07 12.18
N LEU A 499 0.25 -18.93 11.24
CA LEU A 499 0.03 -20.36 11.45
C LEU A 499 1.22 -21.14 10.88
N VAL A 500 1.79 -22.03 11.69
CA VAL A 500 2.92 -22.86 11.32
C VAL A 500 2.53 -24.34 11.49
N ALA A 501 2.75 -25.14 10.45
CA ALA A 501 2.71 -26.59 10.56
C ALA A 501 4.07 -27.09 11.03
N VAL A 502 4.14 -27.63 12.24
CA VAL A 502 5.38 -28.11 12.89
C VAL A 502 5.36 -29.62 12.96
N PRO A 503 6.40 -30.33 12.46
CA PRO A 503 6.55 -31.75 12.69
C PRO A 503 6.55 -32.09 14.20
N PRO A 504 5.83 -33.11 14.69
CA PRO A 504 5.71 -33.39 16.13
C PRO A 504 7.06 -33.52 16.84
N GLU A 505 8.06 -34.12 16.19
CA GLU A 505 9.43 -34.31 16.72
C GLU A 505 10.21 -33.00 16.82
N LYS A 506 9.77 -31.92 16.16
CA LYS A 506 10.39 -30.59 16.18
C LYS A 506 9.70 -29.62 17.13
N LEU A 507 8.59 -30.00 17.77
CA LEU A 507 7.78 -29.08 18.57
C LEU A 507 8.55 -28.44 19.73
N GLU A 508 9.30 -29.23 20.50
CA GLU A 508 10.05 -28.73 21.66
C GLU A 508 11.19 -27.78 21.22
N GLU A 509 11.84 -28.07 20.10
CA GLU A 509 12.84 -27.17 19.52
C GLU A 509 12.20 -25.86 19.05
N ALA A 510 11.05 -25.93 18.40
CA ALA A 510 10.29 -24.75 17.97
C ALA A 510 9.87 -23.87 19.17
N ARG A 511 9.37 -24.49 20.25
CA ARG A 511 9.00 -23.78 21.49
C ARG A 511 10.20 -23.06 22.09
N ALA A 512 11.34 -23.71 22.24
CA ALA A 512 12.55 -23.11 22.79
C ALA A 512 13.03 -21.90 21.97
N ILE A 513 12.90 -21.95 20.62
CA ILE A 513 13.22 -20.83 19.76
C ILE A 513 12.22 -19.67 19.98
N LEU A 514 10.91 -19.94 20.01
CA LEU A 514 9.88 -18.92 20.21
C LEU A 514 10.02 -18.23 21.57
N GLU A 515 10.29 -18.99 22.63
CA GLU A 515 10.54 -18.46 23.97
C GLU A 515 11.79 -17.55 24.02
N ARG A 516 12.87 -17.96 23.33
CA ARG A 516 14.09 -17.14 23.21
C ARG A 516 13.85 -15.78 22.55
N TYR A 517 12.92 -15.71 21.58
CA TYR A 517 12.58 -14.47 20.89
C TYR A 517 11.35 -13.78 21.51
N GLU A 518 10.86 -14.27 22.64
CA GLU A 518 9.67 -13.75 23.34
C GLU A 518 8.43 -13.69 22.42
N VAL A 519 8.26 -14.69 21.56
CA VAL A 519 7.10 -14.82 20.67
C VAL A 519 6.02 -15.62 21.40
N GLY A 520 4.81 -15.04 21.51
CA GLY A 520 3.64 -15.77 21.99
C GLY A 520 3.30 -16.93 21.03
N TYR A 521 2.90 -18.08 21.58
CA TYR A 521 2.47 -19.21 20.78
C TYR A 521 1.37 -20.02 21.48
N SER A 522 0.61 -20.78 20.66
CA SER A 522 -0.41 -21.71 21.15
C SER A 522 -0.59 -22.86 20.18
N ILE A 523 -0.75 -24.07 20.71
CA ILE A 523 -1.07 -25.26 19.95
C ILE A 523 -2.60 -25.28 19.75
N LEU A 524 -3.05 -24.93 18.54
CA LEU A 524 -4.47 -24.96 18.22
C LEU A 524 -5.00 -26.40 18.00
N GLY A 525 -4.15 -27.29 17.48
CA GLY A 525 -4.54 -28.65 17.16
C GLY A 525 -3.56 -29.35 16.23
N HIS A 526 -4.07 -30.18 15.35
CA HIS A 526 -3.26 -31.01 14.45
C HIS A 526 -3.89 -31.11 13.06
N PHE A 527 -3.04 -31.21 12.04
CA PHE A 527 -3.46 -31.59 10.70
C PHE A 527 -3.84 -33.07 10.68
N THR A 528 -4.83 -33.43 9.88
CA THR A 528 -5.45 -34.76 9.87
C THR A 528 -5.45 -35.34 8.46
N ALA A 529 -5.96 -36.53 8.28
CA ALA A 529 -6.20 -37.15 6.97
C ALA A 529 -7.72 -37.25 6.66
N THR A 530 -8.55 -36.42 7.33
CA THR A 530 -10.03 -36.55 7.24
C THR A 530 -10.63 -35.75 6.08
N GLY A 531 -9.88 -34.86 5.44
CA GLY A 531 -10.40 -33.91 4.45
C GLY A 531 -11.43 -32.93 5.04
N ARG A 532 -11.43 -32.72 6.36
CA ARG A 532 -12.41 -31.86 7.05
C ARG A 532 -11.74 -30.77 7.86
N LEU A 533 -12.40 -29.63 7.97
CA LEU A 533 -12.16 -28.60 8.99
C LEU A 533 -13.05 -28.88 10.19
N GLU A 534 -12.45 -29.29 11.31
CA GLU A 534 -13.13 -29.48 12.57
C GLU A 534 -12.65 -28.48 13.60
N ALA A 535 -13.57 -27.67 14.18
CA ALA A 535 -13.26 -26.74 15.26
C ALA A 535 -14.14 -27.04 16.48
N ILE A 536 -13.49 -27.16 17.65
CA ILE A 536 -14.15 -27.41 18.95
C ILE A 536 -14.15 -26.11 19.75
N TRP A 537 -15.28 -25.79 20.38
CA TRP A 537 -15.44 -24.66 21.30
C TRP A 537 -16.17 -25.10 22.58
N ARG A 538 -15.52 -24.98 23.74
CA ARG A 538 -16.08 -25.37 25.05
C ARG A 538 -16.68 -26.81 25.02
N GLY A 539 -15.99 -27.75 24.37
CA GLY A 539 -16.39 -29.13 24.25
C GLY A 539 -17.49 -29.42 23.21
N GLN A 540 -18.00 -28.43 22.51
CA GLN A 540 -18.98 -28.57 21.41
C GLN A 540 -18.28 -28.41 20.04
N LYS A 541 -18.77 -29.12 19.03
CA LYS A 541 -18.36 -28.90 17.64
C LYS A 541 -18.95 -27.59 17.15
N ALA A 542 -18.10 -26.60 16.98
CA ALA A 542 -18.46 -25.31 16.37
C ALA A 542 -18.42 -25.39 14.84
N VAL A 543 -17.51 -26.18 14.26
CA VAL A 543 -17.34 -26.37 12.82
C VAL A 543 -17.10 -27.86 12.51
N ASP A 544 -17.73 -28.33 11.45
CA ASP A 544 -17.51 -29.65 10.87
C ASP A 544 -17.83 -29.60 9.36
N LEU A 545 -16.88 -29.06 8.58
CA LEU A 545 -17.03 -28.82 7.14
C LEU A 545 -16.06 -29.68 6.33
N GLU A 546 -16.49 -30.12 5.17
CA GLU A 546 -15.62 -30.75 4.17
C GLU A 546 -14.77 -29.66 3.50
N MET A 547 -13.45 -29.91 3.38
CA MET A 547 -12.54 -28.96 2.71
C MET A 547 -12.96 -28.73 1.25
N ALA A 548 -13.42 -29.77 0.55
CA ALA A 548 -13.92 -29.65 -0.81
C ALA A 548 -15.15 -28.70 -0.87
N PHE A 549 -16.09 -28.80 0.09
CA PHE A 549 -17.23 -27.88 0.13
C PHE A 549 -16.78 -26.43 0.38
N LEU A 550 -15.85 -26.21 1.30
CA LEU A 550 -15.33 -24.88 1.61
C LEU A 550 -14.72 -24.20 0.38
N TRP A 551 -13.95 -24.93 -0.42
CA TRP A 551 -13.15 -24.34 -1.49
C TRP A 551 -13.72 -24.48 -2.91
N GLU A 552 -14.61 -25.45 -3.16
CA GLU A 552 -15.08 -25.78 -4.51
C GLU A 552 -16.58 -25.48 -4.74
N ALA A 553 -17.37 -25.33 -3.67
CA ALA A 553 -18.81 -25.17 -3.78
C ALA A 553 -19.28 -23.73 -4.03
N CYS A 554 -18.40 -22.75 -3.95
CA CYS A 554 -18.77 -21.35 -4.18
C CYS A 554 -19.29 -21.17 -5.62
N PRO A 555 -20.54 -20.72 -5.81
CA PRO A 555 -21.06 -20.49 -7.15
C PRO A 555 -20.39 -19.25 -7.77
N ILE A 556 -20.05 -19.35 -9.04
CA ILE A 556 -19.51 -18.22 -9.81
C ILE A 556 -20.53 -17.85 -10.87
N ASP A 557 -21.18 -16.70 -10.68
CA ASP A 557 -22.14 -16.17 -11.64
C ASP A 557 -21.41 -15.50 -12.82
N PRO A 558 -21.81 -15.77 -14.07
CA PRO A 558 -21.24 -15.10 -15.23
C PRO A 558 -21.50 -13.59 -15.19
N LEU A 559 -20.47 -12.78 -15.30
CA LEU A 559 -20.58 -11.33 -15.42
C LEU A 559 -20.78 -10.93 -16.88
N GLN A 560 -21.70 -9.99 -17.11
CA GLN A 560 -21.87 -9.37 -18.42
C GLN A 560 -20.79 -8.30 -18.63
N GLU A 561 -20.42 -8.11 -19.89
CA GLU A 561 -19.45 -7.12 -20.32
C GLU A 561 -20.09 -6.18 -21.37
N ALA A 562 -19.80 -4.90 -21.26
CA ALA A 562 -20.25 -3.90 -22.23
C ALA A 562 -19.17 -2.83 -22.41
N GLU A 563 -18.86 -2.51 -23.65
CA GLU A 563 -17.88 -1.47 -23.96
C GLU A 563 -18.36 -0.10 -23.43
N PRO A 564 -17.57 0.58 -22.60
CA PRO A 564 -17.96 1.86 -22.02
C PRO A 564 -17.90 2.99 -23.05
N ARG A 565 -18.91 3.86 -23.04
CA ARG A 565 -18.92 5.10 -23.84
C ARG A 565 -18.29 6.23 -23.02
N ARG A 566 -17.02 6.53 -23.27
CA ARG A 566 -16.32 7.65 -22.63
C ARG A 566 -16.59 8.95 -23.39
N GLN A 567 -16.96 10.02 -22.68
CA GLN A 567 -17.13 11.35 -23.25
C GLN A 567 -15.85 12.16 -23.07
N LEU A 568 -14.86 11.88 -23.90
CA LEU A 568 -13.58 12.56 -23.86
C LEU A 568 -13.62 13.85 -24.68
N GLN A 569 -12.86 14.85 -24.27
CA GLN A 569 -12.73 16.13 -24.96
C GLN A 569 -11.27 16.39 -25.33
N PRO A 570 -10.98 16.83 -26.56
CA PRO A 570 -9.63 17.24 -26.93
C PRO A 570 -9.14 18.38 -26.03
N LEU A 571 -7.84 18.39 -25.75
CA LEU A 571 -7.21 19.45 -24.98
C LEU A 571 -7.29 20.80 -25.68
N ARG A 572 -7.60 21.85 -24.91
CA ARG A 572 -7.65 23.25 -25.40
C ARG A 572 -6.72 24.13 -24.56
N ILE A 573 -5.45 23.77 -24.51
CA ILE A 573 -4.43 24.49 -23.78
C ILE A 573 -3.64 25.35 -24.77
N PRO A 574 -3.61 26.70 -24.62
CA PRO A 574 -2.80 27.55 -25.48
C PRO A 574 -1.30 27.29 -25.22
N GLU A 575 -0.52 27.22 -26.29
CA GLU A 575 0.94 27.10 -26.19
C GLU A 575 1.54 28.39 -25.58
N PRO A 576 2.42 28.28 -24.55
CA PRO A 576 3.09 29.43 -23.93
C PRO A 576 3.97 30.18 -24.94
N ARG A 577 3.92 31.53 -24.93
CA ARG A 577 4.64 32.39 -25.86
C ARG A 577 5.61 33.35 -25.18
N THR A 578 5.33 33.70 -23.94
CA THR A 578 6.11 34.66 -23.14
C THR A 578 6.84 33.97 -22.00
N GLN A 579 7.88 34.62 -21.46
CA GLN A 579 8.58 34.14 -20.27
C GLN A 579 7.61 33.90 -19.11
N ALA A 580 6.62 34.75 -18.91
CA ALA A 580 5.64 34.61 -17.84
C ALA A 580 4.72 33.42 -18.02
N GLU A 581 4.23 33.17 -19.25
CA GLU A 581 3.39 32.01 -19.57
C GLU A 581 4.17 30.70 -19.40
N TRP A 582 5.43 30.65 -19.83
CA TRP A 582 6.33 29.51 -19.59
C TRP A 582 6.56 29.29 -18.09
N SER A 583 6.81 30.37 -17.30
CA SER A 583 6.93 30.25 -15.85
C SER A 583 5.67 29.67 -15.22
N ALA A 584 4.48 30.17 -15.61
CA ALA A 584 3.22 29.67 -15.09
C ALA A 584 3.01 28.19 -15.42
N ALA A 585 3.32 27.76 -16.64
CA ALA A 585 3.20 26.36 -17.06
C ALA A 585 4.17 25.45 -16.29
N ILE A 586 5.43 25.83 -16.18
CA ILE A 586 6.46 25.06 -15.47
C ILE A 586 6.17 25.01 -13.97
N HIS A 587 5.78 26.13 -13.36
CA HIS A 587 5.37 26.19 -11.95
C HIS A 587 4.11 25.34 -11.70
N GLY A 588 3.17 25.31 -12.66
CA GLY A 588 1.98 24.45 -12.58
C GLY A 588 2.35 22.97 -12.53
N VAL A 589 3.33 22.53 -13.31
CA VAL A 589 3.80 21.13 -13.30
C VAL A 589 4.66 20.81 -12.08
N LEU A 590 5.69 21.62 -11.77
CA LEU A 590 6.58 21.38 -10.63
C LEU A 590 5.84 21.48 -9.29
N GLY A 591 4.89 22.42 -9.17
CA GLY A 591 4.06 22.60 -7.98
C GLY A 591 2.84 21.67 -7.93
N HIS A 592 2.65 20.79 -8.92
CA HIS A 592 1.58 19.81 -8.89
C HIS A 592 1.87 18.72 -7.85
N TYR A 593 0.84 18.29 -7.11
CA TYR A 593 0.98 17.32 -6.01
C TYR A 593 1.69 16.01 -6.43
N HIS A 594 1.47 15.54 -7.67
CA HIS A 594 2.13 14.35 -8.21
C HIS A 594 3.63 14.53 -8.47
N CYS A 595 4.06 15.76 -8.81
CA CYS A 595 5.42 16.06 -9.20
C CYS A 595 6.22 16.75 -8.09
N ALA A 596 5.54 17.29 -7.08
CA ALA A 596 6.17 18.05 -6.00
C ALA A 596 7.06 17.18 -5.10
N ASP A 597 7.92 17.82 -4.33
CA ASP A 597 8.80 17.16 -3.37
C ASP A 597 8.00 16.45 -2.26
N GLN A 598 8.05 15.12 -2.26
CA GLN A 598 7.43 14.28 -1.24
C GLN A 598 8.42 13.83 -0.15
N SER A 599 9.66 14.33 -0.17
CA SER A 599 10.69 13.97 0.80
C SER A 599 10.31 14.32 2.25
N ALA A 600 9.51 15.37 2.45
CA ALA A 600 9.01 15.75 3.77
C ALA A 600 8.17 14.63 4.45
N ALA A 601 7.48 13.76 3.67
CA ALA A 601 6.88 12.53 4.18
C ALA A 601 7.89 11.38 4.18
N GLY A 602 8.58 11.17 3.07
CA GLY A 602 9.48 10.03 2.88
C GLY A 602 10.66 9.99 3.85
N CYS A 603 11.17 11.14 4.29
CA CYS A 603 12.23 11.23 5.30
C CYS A 603 11.78 10.91 6.73
N ARG A 604 10.47 10.72 6.97
CA ARG A 604 9.96 10.19 8.25
C ARG A 604 10.07 8.66 8.35
N PHE A 605 10.36 8.00 7.24
CA PHE A 605 10.51 6.56 7.14
C PHE A 605 12.00 6.20 7.12
N ASP A 606 12.36 5.12 7.81
CA ASP A 606 13.68 4.55 7.69
C ASP A 606 13.90 4.01 6.28
N THR A 607 14.89 4.54 5.56
CA THR A 607 15.20 4.16 4.16
C THR A 607 16.50 3.37 4.04
N THR A 608 17.33 3.36 5.08
CA THR A 608 18.67 2.71 5.09
C THR A 608 18.85 1.71 6.23
N VAL A 609 17.82 1.50 7.04
CA VAL A 609 17.81 0.49 8.09
C VAL A 609 18.12 -0.91 7.50
N GLN A 610 18.76 -1.79 8.25
CA GLN A 610 19.39 -3.05 7.83
C GLN A 610 20.75 -2.86 7.12
N GLY A 611 21.17 -1.66 6.71
CA GLY A 611 22.46 -1.44 6.04
C GLY A 611 22.57 -2.17 4.69
N ARG A 612 21.47 -2.24 3.93
CA ARG A 612 21.38 -2.93 2.63
C ARG A 612 21.02 -2.01 1.47
N THR A 613 20.80 -0.73 1.70
CA THR A 613 20.41 0.23 0.67
C THR A 613 21.66 0.76 -0.04
N ALA A 614 21.75 0.50 -1.35
CA ALA A 614 22.77 1.08 -2.22
C ALA A 614 22.27 2.39 -2.85
N LEU A 615 21.01 2.44 -3.29
CA LEU A 615 20.34 3.64 -3.77
C LEU A 615 18.93 3.68 -3.18
N GLY A 616 18.66 4.66 -2.33
CA GLY A 616 17.37 4.84 -1.66
C GLY A 616 16.38 5.65 -2.49
N PRO A 617 15.16 5.92 -1.97
CA PRO A 617 14.13 6.67 -2.67
C PRO A 617 14.51 8.12 -2.96
N TYR A 618 15.44 8.68 -2.21
CA TYR A 618 15.94 10.03 -2.38
C TYR A 618 17.46 10.02 -2.50
N GLY A 619 17.97 10.76 -3.47
CA GLY A 619 19.40 10.90 -3.79
C GLY A 619 19.81 12.34 -4.03
N GLY A 620 20.94 12.52 -4.77
CA GLY A 620 21.48 13.81 -5.07
C GLY A 620 22.19 14.47 -3.88
N LYS A 621 22.69 15.67 -4.10
CA LYS A 621 23.50 16.42 -3.13
C LYS A 621 22.75 16.74 -1.82
N ASN A 622 21.44 16.97 -1.91
CA ASN A 622 20.62 17.37 -0.77
C ASN A 622 19.76 16.20 -0.22
N HIS A 623 19.88 15.01 -0.78
CA HIS A 623 19.08 13.82 -0.42
C HIS A 623 17.54 14.03 -0.49
N THR A 624 17.10 14.95 -1.38
CA THR A 624 15.67 15.23 -1.61
C THR A 624 15.23 14.90 -3.04
N MET A 625 16.20 14.67 -3.96
CA MET A 625 15.89 14.29 -5.34
C MET A 625 15.27 12.89 -5.38
N PRO A 626 14.02 12.70 -5.87
CA PRO A 626 13.45 11.38 -6.02
C PRO A 626 14.25 10.55 -7.02
N THR A 627 14.67 9.35 -6.65
CA THR A 627 15.45 8.47 -7.54
C THR A 627 14.55 7.71 -8.52
N ASN A 628 13.26 7.53 -8.19
CA ASN A 628 12.24 6.78 -8.91
C ASN A 628 12.53 5.27 -9.05
N LEU A 629 13.53 4.78 -8.31
CA LEU A 629 13.90 3.39 -8.18
C LEU A 629 14.59 3.14 -6.83
N HIS A 630 14.74 1.89 -6.44
CA HIS A 630 15.51 1.52 -5.24
C HIS A 630 16.45 0.36 -5.59
N ILE A 631 17.67 0.41 -5.08
CA ILE A 631 18.65 -0.68 -5.18
C ILE A 631 19.07 -1.11 -3.80
N SER A 632 18.81 -2.37 -3.46
CA SER A 632 19.29 -3.02 -2.24
C SER A 632 20.44 -3.98 -2.54
N VAL A 633 21.22 -4.30 -1.50
CA VAL A 633 22.29 -5.32 -1.50
C VAL A 633 21.82 -6.47 -0.58
N PRO A 634 21.03 -7.43 -1.09
CA PRO A 634 20.45 -8.49 -0.26
C PRO A 634 21.52 -9.36 0.43
N LEU A 635 22.65 -9.59 -0.24
CA LEU A 635 23.76 -10.39 0.28
C LEU A 635 24.92 -9.48 0.68
N ARG A 636 25.13 -9.32 1.99
CA ARG A 636 26.17 -8.43 2.53
C ARG A 636 27.56 -8.83 2.05
N GLY A 637 28.37 -7.84 1.68
CA GLY A 637 29.72 -8.03 1.19
C GLY A 637 29.84 -8.53 -0.26
N LYS A 638 28.66 -8.66 -0.95
CA LYS A 638 28.62 -9.05 -2.37
C LYS A 638 28.28 -7.83 -3.25
N PRO A 639 28.67 -7.86 -4.53
CA PRO A 639 28.35 -6.75 -5.46
C PRO A 639 26.90 -6.78 -5.96
N TYR A 640 26.17 -7.84 -5.71
CA TYR A 640 24.84 -8.09 -6.27
C TYR A 640 23.78 -7.14 -5.72
N GLY A 641 22.95 -6.59 -6.61
CA GLY A 641 21.82 -5.74 -6.27
C GLY A 641 20.48 -6.36 -6.63
N ALA A 642 19.46 -6.05 -5.83
CA ALA A 642 18.05 -6.16 -6.21
C ALA A 642 17.53 -4.75 -6.50
N ILE A 643 17.06 -4.52 -7.73
CA ILE A 643 16.44 -3.26 -8.15
C ILE A 643 14.93 -3.39 -8.12
N THR A 644 14.25 -2.37 -7.59
CA THR A 644 12.79 -2.25 -7.65
C THR A 644 12.39 -0.90 -8.19
N THR A 645 11.29 -0.87 -8.94
CA THR A 645 10.66 0.34 -9.47
C THR A 645 9.14 0.25 -9.29
N LEU A 646 8.47 1.39 -9.42
CA LEU A 646 7.02 1.48 -9.35
C LEU A 646 6.52 2.47 -10.39
N ALA A 647 5.39 2.13 -11.05
CA ALA A 647 4.65 3.01 -11.95
C ALA A 647 3.18 3.05 -11.55
N PHE A 648 2.62 4.25 -11.47
CA PHE A 648 1.25 4.49 -11.05
C PHE A 648 0.78 5.89 -11.47
N ASN A 649 -0.22 5.98 -12.35
CA ASN A 649 -0.85 7.25 -12.76
C ASN A 649 -2.38 7.10 -12.84
N PRO A 650 -3.16 7.76 -11.95
CA PRO A 650 -4.62 7.62 -11.93
C PRO A 650 -5.33 8.36 -13.07
N PHE A 651 -4.67 9.32 -13.74
CA PHE A 651 -5.31 10.13 -14.78
C PHE A 651 -5.46 9.37 -16.11
N TYR A 652 -4.57 8.44 -16.41
CA TYR A 652 -4.59 7.69 -17.66
C TYR A 652 -5.80 6.77 -17.77
N GLY A 653 -6.22 6.15 -16.68
CA GLY A 653 -7.37 5.23 -16.65
C GLY A 653 -8.72 5.88 -16.95
N GLU A 654 -8.83 7.20 -16.83
CA GLU A 654 -10.04 7.93 -17.23
C GLU A 654 -10.17 8.02 -18.75
N ILE A 655 -9.06 8.00 -19.47
CA ILE A 655 -9.00 8.11 -20.93
C ILE A 655 -9.08 6.71 -21.56
N ASP A 656 -8.11 5.85 -21.25
CA ASP A 656 -8.02 4.50 -21.79
C ASP A 656 -7.35 3.55 -20.76
N PRO A 657 -8.13 2.71 -20.07
CA PRO A 657 -7.59 1.78 -19.08
C PRO A 657 -6.61 0.74 -19.65
N ALA A 658 -6.84 0.27 -20.89
CA ALA A 658 -5.96 -0.71 -21.52
C ALA A 658 -4.60 -0.09 -21.85
N GLU A 659 -4.60 1.10 -22.46
CA GLU A 659 -3.34 1.80 -22.75
C GLU A 659 -2.67 2.29 -21.46
N MET A 660 -3.42 2.70 -20.43
CA MET A 660 -2.87 2.98 -19.10
C MET A 660 -2.11 1.78 -18.55
N ALA A 661 -2.70 0.59 -18.59
CA ALA A 661 -2.07 -0.63 -18.09
C ALA A 661 -0.77 -0.95 -18.87
N ARG A 662 -0.77 -0.75 -20.18
CA ARG A 662 0.40 -0.87 -21.03
C ARG A 662 1.50 0.13 -20.65
N LEU A 663 1.14 1.42 -20.52
CA LEU A 663 2.09 2.48 -20.18
C LEU A 663 2.73 2.26 -18.81
N MET A 664 1.95 1.87 -17.78
CA MET A 664 2.48 1.59 -16.43
C MET A 664 3.46 0.42 -16.45
N THR A 665 3.17 -0.63 -17.22
CA THR A 665 4.09 -1.77 -17.36
C THR A 665 5.41 -1.34 -18.03
N LEU A 666 5.34 -0.58 -19.12
CA LEU A 666 6.52 -0.08 -19.82
C LEU A 666 7.33 0.90 -18.94
N GLU A 667 6.67 1.78 -18.20
CA GLU A 667 7.31 2.75 -17.31
C GLU A 667 8.12 2.04 -16.21
N ALA A 668 7.50 1.07 -15.53
CA ALA A 668 8.16 0.33 -14.45
C ALA A 668 9.45 -0.35 -14.94
N ILE A 669 9.42 -1.02 -16.09
CA ILE A 669 10.59 -1.69 -16.66
C ILE A 669 11.63 -0.66 -17.14
N THR A 670 11.20 0.40 -17.85
CA THR A 670 12.11 1.41 -18.41
C THR A 670 12.92 2.13 -17.33
N LYS A 671 12.31 2.41 -16.17
CA LYS A 671 13.01 2.99 -15.01
C LYS A 671 14.21 2.12 -14.57
N ALA A 672 14.02 0.82 -14.52
CA ALA A 672 15.08 -0.10 -14.14
C ALA A 672 16.15 -0.26 -15.23
N VAL A 673 15.74 -0.33 -16.50
CA VAL A 673 16.67 -0.41 -17.65
C VAL A 673 17.52 0.85 -17.76
N ALA A 674 16.96 2.04 -17.52
CA ALA A 674 17.71 3.29 -17.50
C ALA A 674 18.84 3.29 -16.47
N ALA A 675 18.66 2.59 -15.35
CA ALA A 675 19.70 2.40 -14.31
C ALA A 675 20.69 1.28 -14.63
N GLY A 676 20.52 0.56 -15.74
CA GLY A 676 21.42 -0.50 -16.21
C GLY A 676 20.99 -1.94 -15.88
N ALA A 677 19.74 -2.13 -15.41
CA ALA A 677 19.22 -3.47 -15.16
C ALA A 677 18.72 -4.12 -16.46
N ASP A 678 19.03 -5.40 -16.63
CA ASP A 678 18.58 -6.18 -17.80
C ASP A 678 17.10 -6.57 -17.59
N TYR A 679 16.21 -6.12 -18.50
CA TYR A 679 14.77 -6.44 -18.45
C TYR A 679 14.50 -7.95 -18.54
N ARG A 680 15.41 -8.73 -19.14
CA ARG A 680 15.36 -10.20 -19.20
C ARG A 680 15.63 -10.87 -17.85
N GLU A 681 16.07 -10.13 -16.87
CA GLU A 681 16.29 -10.57 -15.48
C GLU A 681 15.34 -9.90 -14.50
N MET A 682 14.10 -9.63 -14.95
CA MET A 682 13.04 -8.96 -14.17
C MET A 682 11.76 -9.77 -14.10
N VAL A 683 10.98 -9.46 -13.07
CA VAL A 683 9.60 -9.92 -12.85
C VAL A 683 8.73 -8.75 -12.44
N LEU A 684 7.42 -8.90 -12.60
CA LEU A 684 6.43 -7.87 -12.33
C LEU A 684 5.45 -8.30 -11.24
N CYS A 685 4.92 -7.30 -10.53
CA CYS A 685 3.80 -7.43 -9.59
C CYS A 685 2.74 -6.39 -9.96
N ASP A 686 1.52 -6.85 -10.22
CA ASP A 686 0.38 -5.99 -10.56
C ASP A 686 -0.47 -5.66 -9.33
N ASN A 687 -1.16 -4.51 -9.38
CA ASN A 687 -2.12 -4.13 -8.34
C ASN A 687 -3.24 -3.32 -9.01
N PHE A 688 -4.38 -3.97 -9.22
CA PHE A 688 -5.56 -3.34 -9.81
C PHE A 688 -6.40 -2.63 -8.75
N TYR A 689 -6.95 -1.49 -9.12
CA TYR A 689 -7.99 -0.81 -8.35
C TYR A 689 -9.03 -0.22 -9.29
N THR A 690 -10.24 -0.79 -9.24
CA THR A 690 -11.34 -0.40 -10.13
C THR A 690 -12.61 -0.11 -9.33
N PRO A 691 -13.58 0.61 -9.90
CA PRO A 691 -14.91 0.74 -9.34
C PRO A 691 -15.57 -0.61 -9.07
N ARG A 692 -16.65 -0.61 -8.29
CA ARG A 692 -17.49 -1.81 -8.14
C ARG A 692 -17.94 -2.31 -9.50
N VAL A 693 -17.81 -3.62 -9.71
CA VAL A 693 -17.99 -4.24 -11.02
C VAL A 693 -19.45 -4.11 -11.51
N ARG A 694 -19.56 -3.71 -12.75
CA ARG A 694 -20.73 -3.63 -13.61
C ARG A 694 -20.24 -3.90 -15.03
N PRO A 695 -21.13 -4.08 -16.03
CA PRO A 695 -20.71 -4.49 -17.37
C PRO A 695 -19.57 -3.68 -17.99
N GLU A 696 -19.57 -2.35 -17.81
CA GLU A 696 -18.52 -1.47 -18.36
C GLU A 696 -17.19 -1.64 -17.62
N ILE A 697 -17.22 -1.87 -16.30
CA ILE A 697 -16.01 -2.10 -15.49
C ILE A 697 -15.45 -3.50 -15.75
N ALA A 698 -16.31 -4.49 -15.98
CA ALA A 698 -15.89 -5.84 -16.40
C ALA A 698 -15.14 -5.80 -17.73
N TRP A 699 -15.64 -4.99 -18.70
CA TRP A 699 -14.95 -4.74 -19.97
C TRP A 699 -13.57 -4.12 -19.75
N ASP A 700 -13.49 -3.05 -18.94
CA ASP A 700 -12.22 -2.37 -18.66
C ASP A 700 -11.20 -3.29 -17.97
N LEU A 701 -11.65 -4.09 -17.00
CA LEU A 701 -10.82 -5.09 -16.33
C LEU A 701 -10.25 -6.10 -17.32
N ARG A 702 -11.10 -6.66 -18.20
CA ARG A 702 -10.65 -7.59 -19.24
C ARG A 702 -9.65 -6.92 -20.17
N ALA A 703 -9.95 -5.71 -20.67
CA ALA A 703 -9.06 -4.98 -21.57
C ALA A 703 -7.68 -4.72 -20.93
N MET A 704 -7.62 -4.31 -19.67
CA MET A 704 -6.37 -4.13 -18.94
C MET A 704 -5.58 -5.43 -18.81
N VAL A 705 -6.23 -6.52 -18.37
CA VAL A 705 -5.57 -7.81 -18.13
C VAL A 705 -5.07 -8.44 -19.42
N GLU A 706 -5.88 -8.43 -20.51
CA GLU A 706 -5.44 -8.93 -21.82
C GLU A 706 -4.23 -8.14 -22.33
N THR A 707 -4.26 -6.82 -22.20
CA THR A 707 -3.17 -5.94 -22.62
C THR A 707 -1.86 -6.28 -21.91
N ILE A 708 -1.86 -6.40 -20.58
CA ILE A 708 -0.63 -6.69 -19.85
C ILE A 708 -0.18 -8.15 -20.00
N ALA A 709 -1.12 -9.09 -20.17
CA ALA A 709 -0.80 -10.49 -20.44
C ALA A 709 -0.09 -10.63 -21.79
N ASP A 710 -0.65 -10.04 -22.86
CA ASP A 710 -0.03 -10.05 -24.19
C ASP A 710 1.32 -9.31 -24.19
N LEU A 711 1.39 -8.17 -23.53
CA LEU A 711 2.61 -7.38 -23.42
C LEU A 711 3.71 -8.14 -22.66
N SER A 712 3.38 -8.78 -21.55
CA SER A 712 4.33 -9.56 -20.75
C SER A 712 4.93 -10.73 -21.55
N VAL A 713 4.10 -11.43 -22.32
CA VAL A 713 4.55 -12.51 -23.24
C VAL A 713 5.45 -11.92 -24.33
N ALA A 714 5.04 -10.83 -24.98
CA ALA A 714 5.82 -10.20 -26.04
C ALA A 714 7.17 -9.64 -25.55
N LEU A 715 7.26 -9.19 -24.34
CA LEU A 715 8.50 -8.69 -23.71
C LEU A 715 9.34 -9.82 -23.09
N GLY A 716 8.73 -10.95 -22.74
CA GLY A 716 9.37 -12.01 -21.96
C GLY A 716 9.57 -11.67 -20.48
N VAL A 717 8.78 -10.75 -19.92
CA VAL A 717 8.86 -10.29 -18.51
C VAL A 717 7.57 -10.67 -17.78
N PRO A 718 7.58 -11.72 -16.92
CA PRO A 718 6.38 -12.29 -16.34
C PRO A 718 5.86 -11.51 -15.13
N PHE A 719 4.53 -11.45 -14.96
CA PHE A 719 3.91 -11.14 -13.68
C PHE A 719 3.96 -12.38 -12.79
N ILE A 720 4.42 -12.25 -11.55
CA ILE A 720 4.57 -13.38 -10.62
C ILE A 720 3.74 -13.25 -9.34
N SER A 721 3.21 -12.07 -9.07
CA SER A 721 2.34 -11.75 -7.94
C SER A 721 1.47 -10.57 -8.30
N GLY A 722 0.41 -10.38 -7.55
CA GLY A 722 -0.50 -9.26 -7.75
C GLY A 722 -1.64 -9.22 -6.75
N LYS A 723 -2.49 -8.19 -6.90
CA LYS A 723 -3.72 -8.01 -6.13
C LYS A 723 -4.80 -7.35 -6.98
N ASP A 724 -6.00 -7.86 -6.86
CA ASP A 724 -7.22 -7.26 -7.40
C ASP A 724 -8.01 -6.51 -6.32
N SER A 725 -8.52 -5.35 -6.67
CA SER A 725 -9.47 -4.57 -5.85
C SER A 725 -10.53 -3.98 -6.76
N SER A 726 -11.73 -4.59 -6.74
CA SER A 726 -12.82 -4.25 -7.66
C SER A 726 -14.05 -3.65 -6.94
N SER A 727 -13.82 -2.84 -5.92
CA SER A 727 -14.89 -2.24 -5.09
C SER A 727 -14.68 -0.74 -4.79
N GLY A 728 -13.96 -0.04 -5.66
CA GLY A 728 -13.58 1.37 -5.54
C GLY A 728 -14.73 2.34 -5.83
N THR A 729 -15.90 2.15 -5.20
CA THR A 729 -17.08 3.00 -5.37
C THR A 729 -17.52 3.56 -4.02
N PHE A 730 -17.77 4.86 -3.98
CA PHE A 730 -18.36 5.56 -2.84
C PHE A 730 -19.73 6.13 -3.23
N VAL A 731 -20.76 5.85 -2.42
CA VAL A 731 -22.13 6.31 -2.67
C VAL A 731 -22.59 7.19 -1.51
N THR A 732 -23.00 8.42 -1.80
CA THR A 732 -23.49 9.37 -0.80
C THR A 732 -24.52 10.31 -1.39
N ALA A 733 -25.57 10.66 -0.63
CA ALA A 733 -26.61 11.60 -1.03
C ALA A 733 -27.13 11.40 -2.47
N GLY A 734 -27.30 10.15 -2.90
CA GLY A 734 -27.75 9.80 -4.25
C GLY A 734 -26.70 9.99 -5.35
N ARG A 735 -25.47 10.39 -5.01
CA ARG A 735 -24.33 10.50 -5.96
C ARG A 735 -23.43 9.28 -5.80
N ARG A 736 -22.93 8.82 -6.93
CA ARG A 736 -21.91 7.78 -7.02
C ARG A 736 -20.59 8.42 -7.41
N ILE A 737 -19.54 8.10 -6.70
CA ILE A 737 -18.17 8.51 -6.96
C ILE A 737 -17.36 7.25 -7.16
N ASP A 738 -16.91 7.04 -8.38
CA ASP A 738 -16.08 5.90 -8.77
C ASP A 738 -14.61 6.32 -8.79
N VAL A 739 -13.73 5.43 -8.34
CA VAL A 739 -12.30 5.58 -8.58
C VAL A 739 -12.00 5.45 -10.08
N PRO A 740 -10.95 6.08 -10.61
CA PRO A 740 -10.52 5.79 -11.97
C PRO A 740 -10.04 4.33 -12.05
N PRO A 741 -10.30 3.60 -13.13
CA PRO A 741 -9.63 2.33 -13.36
C PRO A 741 -8.11 2.53 -13.28
N THR A 742 -7.46 1.78 -12.42
CA THR A 742 -6.05 2.00 -12.07
C THR A 742 -5.30 0.68 -12.04
N LEU A 743 -4.09 0.68 -12.60
CA LEU A 743 -3.10 -0.37 -12.41
C LEU A 743 -1.81 0.27 -11.89
N ALA A 744 -1.34 -0.20 -10.75
CA ALA A 744 0.02 0.06 -10.27
C ALA A 744 0.89 -1.15 -10.60
N VAL A 745 2.05 -0.93 -11.21
CA VAL A 745 3.00 -1.98 -11.57
C VAL A 745 4.30 -1.77 -10.83
N ALA A 746 4.72 -2.77 -10.05
CA ALA A 746 6.07 -2.83 -9.51
C ALA A 746 6.90 -3.80 -10.37
N ALA A 747 8.12 -3.38 -10.75
CA ALA A 747 9.10 -4.27 -11.36
C ALA A 747 10.22 -4.56 -10.36
N MET A 748 10.65 -5.80 -10.32
CA MET A 748 11.78 -6.28 -9.51
C MET A 748 12.75 -7.03 -10.41
N GLY A 749 14.02 -6.67 -10.30
CA GLY A 749 15.09 -7.30 -11.08
C GLY A 749 16.37 -7.48 -10.28
N ARG A 750 17.38 -8.09 -10.88
CA ARG A 750 18.70 -8.29 -10.27
C ARG A 750 19.80 -7.57 -11.04
N LEU A 751 20.79 -7.10 -10.31
CA LEU A 751 21.99 -6.43 -10.85
C LEU A 751 23.22 -7.26 -10.47
N PRO A 752 24.10 -7.58 -11.44
CA PRO A 752 25.32 -8.35 -11.14
C PRO A 752 26.37 -7.51 -10.39
N ASP A 753 26.34 -6.19 -10.54
CA ASP A 753 27.26 -5.28 -9.86
C ASP A 753 26.61 -3.90 -9.62
N ILE A 754 26.29 -3.59 -8.37
CA ILE A 754 25.68 -2.31 -7.96
C ILE A 754 26.54 -1.08 -8.29
N ARG A 755 27.86 -1.26 -8.44
CA ARG A 755 28.79 -0.16 -8.77
C ARG A 755 28.62 0.33 -10.21
N LYS A 756 27.97 -0.46 -11.04
CA LYS A 756 27.61 -0.12 -12.43
C LYS A 756 26.25 0.58 -12.56
N ALA A 757 25.46 0.61 -11.48
CA ALA A 757 24.15 1.27 -11.54
C ALA A 757 24.28 2.78 -11.80
N VAL A 758 23.43 3.28 -12.69
CA VAL A 758 23.42 4.69 -13.09
C VAL A 758 22.28 5.42 -12.38
N SER A 759 22.60 6.54 -11.76
CA SER A 759 21.64 7.45 -11.13
C SER A 759 21.31 8.64 -12.05
N LYS A 760 20.26 9.40 -11.71
CA LYS A 760 19.72 10.41 -12.64
C LYS A 760 20.27 11.82 -12.51
N GLU A 761 20.98 12.18 -11.42
CA GLU A 761 21.58 13.50 -11.27
C GLU A 761 22.69 13.72 -12.31
N PHE A 762 22.82 14.94 -12.82
CA PHE A 762 23.87 15.31 -13.80
C PHE A 762 25.27 15.13 -13.20
N LYS A 763 26.22 14.73 -14.04
CA LYS A 763 27.60 14.43 -13.63
C LYS A 763 28.63 15.45 -14.08
N ARG A 764 28.46 16.03 -15.30
CA ARG A 764 29.48 16.95 -15.86
C ARG A 764 28.88 18.02 -16.75
N PRO A 765 29.18 19.28 -16.49
CA PRO A 765 28.88 20.38 -17.43
C PRO A 765 29.54 20.15 -18.80
N GLY A 766 28.84 20.55 -19.86
CA GLY A 766 29.25 20.37 -21.26
C GLY A 766 28.95 19.00 -21.86
N ASN A 767 28.41 18.06 -21.06
CA ASN A 767 27.84 16.82 -21.59
C ASN A 767 26.51 17.11 -22.32
N ARG A 768 26.24 16.28 -23.35
CA ARG A 768 24.99 16.36 -24.13
C ARG A 768 23.85 15.67 -23.39
N LEU A 769 22.66 16.25 -23.52
CA LEU A 769 21.41 15.62 -23.12
C LEU A 769 20.77 14.99 -24.36
N VAL A 770 20.55 13.69 -24.30
CA VAL A 770 20.06 12.88 -25.42
C VAL A 770 18.75 12.20 -25.03
N LEU A 771 17.67 12.51 -25.74
CA LEU A 771 16.41 11.78 -25.66
C LEU A 771 16.53 10.52 -26.55
N VAL A 772 16.34 9.35 -25.99
CA VAL A 772 16.31 8.07 -26.69
C VAL A 772 14.91 7.47 -26.55
N GLY A 773 14.27 7.12 -27.64
CA GLY A 773 12.91 6.60 -27.71
C GLY A 773 11.99 7.47 -28.56
N ARG A 774 10.67 7.21 -28.48
CA ARG A 774 9.65 7.97 -29.21
C ARG A 774 9.18 9.21 -28.45
N TRP A 775 8.68 10.18 -29.19
CA TRP A 775 7.95 11.33 -28.65
C TRP A 775 6.82 11.77 -29.58
N ASP A 776 5.75 12.28 -29.01
CA ASP A 776 4.64 12.90 -29.71
C ASP A 776 4.21 14.17 -28.97
N THR A 777 4.60 15.32 -29.50
CA THR A 777 4.34 16.62 -28.88
C THR A 777 2.85 17.02 -28.83
N ALA A 778 1.98 16.27 -29.48
CA ALA A 778 0.53 16.46 -29.44
C ALA A 778 -0.18 15.58 -28.40
N ALA A 779 0.51 14.56 -27.85
CA ALA A 779 -0.06 13.61 -26.89
C ALA A 779 0.15 14.11 -25.46
N LEU A 780 -0.70 15.01 -24.99
CA LEU A 780 -0.69 15.59 -23.65
C LEU A 780 -1.85 15.12 -22.78
N GLY A 781 -2.74 14.25 -23.28
CA GLY A 781 -3.87 13.73 -22.53
C GLY A 781 -3.40 12.91 -21.32
N GLY A 782 -4.08 13.08 -20.18
CA GLY A 782 -3.74 12.44 -18.91
C GLY A 782 -2.46 12.96 -18.24
N SER A 783 -1.71 13.87 -18.88
CA SER A 783 -0.50 14.41 -18.29
C SER A 783 -0.78 15.35 -17.11
N VAL A 784 0.20 15.48 -16.24
CA VAL A 784 0.17 16.47 -15.14
C VAL A 784 0.00 17.90 -15.71
N TYR A 785 0.56 18.17 -16.88
CA TYR A 785 0.37 19.45 -17.56
C TYR A 785 -1.09 19.70 -17.90
N ALA A 786 -1.80 18.69 -18.43
CA ALA A 786 -3.23 18.80 -18.71
C ALA A 786 -4.05 19.02 -17.44
N ASP A 787 -3.75 18.26 -16.39
CA ASP A 787 -4.42 18.39 -15.09
C ASP A 787 -4.22 19.75 -14.44
N SER A 788 -3.00 20.34 -14.52
CA SER A 788 -2.72 21.68 -14.02
C SER A 788 -3.55 22.78 -14.68
N HIS A 789 -4.15 22.47 -15.85
CA HIS A 789 -5.11 23.32 -16.56
C HIS A 789 -6.57 22.89 -16.37
N GLY A 790 -6.84 21.95 -15.46
CA GLY A 790 -8.19 21.42 -15.21
C GLY A 790 -8.77 20.60 -16.37
N GLN A 791 -7.92 20.01 -17.21
CA GLN A 791 -8.32 19.22 -18.39
C GLN A 791 -7.74 17.81 -18.32
N ARG A 792 -8.36 16.86 -19.03
CA ARG A 792 -7.87 15.46 -19.17
C ARG A 792 -7.37 15.13 -20.57
N GLY A 793 -8.04 15.60 -21.59
CA GLY A 793 -7.79 15.22 -22.97
C GLY A 793 -8.54 13.96 -23.41
N ASP A 794 -8.33 13.59 -24.66
CA ASP A 794 -9.02 12.49 -25.31
C ASP A 794 -8.07 11.38 -25.82
N ARG A 795 -6.76 11.56 -25.64
CA ARG A 795 -5.74 10.64 -26.17
C ARG A 795 -4.52 10.59 -25.25
N LEU A 796 -4.10 9.38 -24.89
CA LEU A 796 -2.82 9.11 -24.24
C LEU A 796 -1.67 9.12 -25.24
N PHE A 797 -0.44 9.12 -24.73
CA PHE A 797 0.76 8.88 -25.52
C PHE A 797 0.73 7.45 -26.07
N ASP A 798 0.89 7.29 -27.39
CA ASP A 798 1.02 6.00 -28.05
C ASP A 798 2.48 5.53 -27.94
N ALA A 799 2.77 4.67 -26.99
CA ALA A 799 4.10 4.08 -26.84
C ALA A 799 4.42 3.10 -27.96
N CYS A 800 5.71 2.76 -28.10
CA CYS A 800 6.17 1.77 -29.08
C CYS A 800 5.53 0.38 -28.84
N ASP A 801 5.40 -0.39 -29.92
CA ASP A 801 5.14 -1.83 -29.82
C ASP A 801 6.29 -2.55 -29.07
N ALA A 802 6.04 -3.78 -28.61
CA ALA A 802 6.99 -4.56 -27.81
C ALA A 802 8.33 -4.83 -28.52
N SER A 803 8.34 -4.94 -29.86
CA SER A 803 9.56 -5.13 -30.63
C SER A 803 10.43 -3.86 -30.64
N SER A 804 9.80 -2.72 -30.87
CA SER A 804 10.47 -1.43 -30.89
C SER A 804 11.00 -1.04 -29.51
N ILE A 805 10.23 -1.26 -28.45
CA ILE A 805 10.69 -0.96 -27.08
C ILE A 805 11.86 -1.86 -26.66
N ARG A 806 11.85 -3.15 -27.03
CA ARG A 806 12.99 -4.05 -26.78
C ARG A 806 14.26 -3.56 -27.45
N LYS A 807 14.18 -3.09 -28.72
CA LYS A 807 15.35 -2.50 -29.40
C LYS A 807 15.90 -1.30 -28.64
N ILE A 808 15.03 -0.42 -28.12
CA ILE A 808 15.46 0.72 -27.30
C ILE A 808 16.19 0.20 -26.06
N TRP A 809 15.60 -0.74 -25.30
CA TRP A 809 16.20 -1.29 -24.09
C TRP A 809 17.52 -2.04 -24.37
N ASP A 810 17.57 -2.87 -25.41
CA ASP A 810 18.81 -3.56 -25.84
C ASP A 810 19.92 -2.55 -26.15
N THR A 811 19.58 -1.47 -26.86
CA THR A 811 20.54 -0.39 -27.17
C THR A 811 21.01 0.30 -25.89
N LEU A 812 20.12 0.61 -24.95
CA LEU A 812 20.49 1.20 -23.65
C LEU A 812 21.42 0.28 -22.85
N LEU A 813 21.15 -1.02 -22.84
CA LEU A 813 22.00 -2.01 -22.16
C LEU A 813 23.37 -2.16 -22.79
N GLU A 814 23.46 -2.11 -24.14
CA GLU A 814 24.78 -2.12 -24.84
C GLU A 814 25.56 -0.84 -24.55
N LEU A 815 24.91 0.33 -24.54
CA LEU A 815 25.54 1.59 -24.11
C LEU A 815 26.01 1.52 -22.66
N HIS A 816 25.20 0.96 -21.77
CA HIS A 816 25.55 0.80 -20.36
C HIS A 816 26.83 -0.05 -20.17
N LYS A 817 26.96 -1.17 -20.88
CA LYS A 817 28.16 -2.03 -20.85
C LYS A 817 29.43 -1.30 -21.27
N GLN A 818 29.33 -0.30 -22.13
CA GLN A 818 30.41 0.51 -22.66
C GLN A 818 30.67 1.79 -21.88
N ASP A 819 30.00 1.98 -20.72
CA ASP A 819 29.99 3.24 -19.96
C ASP A 819 29.59 4.46 -20.86
N GLY A 820 28.68 4.25 -21.83
CA GLY A 820 28.29 5.21 -22.87
C GLY A 820 27.44 6.38 -22.38
N TYR A 821 26.86 6.28 -21.19
CA TYR A 821 26.16 7.38 -20.50
C TYR A 821 26.48 7.36 -19.01
N VAL A 822 26.40 8.53 -18.38
CA VAL A 822 26.78 8.72 -16.98
C VAL A 822 25.60 9.09 -16.09
N SER A 823 24.49 9.55 -16.67
CA SER A 823 23.22 9.79 -16.00
C SER A 823 22.08 9.38 -16.93
N ALA A 824 20.99 8.87 -16.37
CA ALA A 824 19.82 8.44 -17.10
C ALA A 824 18.52 8.66 -16.30
N SER A 825 17.45 9.08 -16.98
CA SER A 825 16.14 9.27 -16.38
C SER A 825 15.05 8.86 -17.36
N ALA A 826 14.25 7.86 -17.00
CA ALA A 826 13.06 7.49 -17.76
C ALA A 826 12.01 8.61 -17.72
N ILE A 827 11.37 8.88 -18.85
CA ILE A 827 10.27 9.84 -18.92
C ILE A 827 9.05 9.24 -18.25
N ALA A 828 8.43 10.02 -17.37
CA ALA A 828 7.21 9.68 -16.63
C ALA A 828 6.42 10.96 -16.35
N GLU A 829 5.55 10.97 -15.34
CA GLU A 829 4.76 12.15 -14.92
C GLU A 829 5.59 13.43 -14.90
N GLY A 830 5.00 14.53 -15.39
CA GLY A 830 5.63 15.84 -15.49
C GLY A 830 6.59 15.99 -16.67
N GLY A 831 6.79 14.96 -17.49
CA GLY A 831 7.54 15.02 -18.74
C GLY A 831 9.04 15.30 -18.59
N ILE A 832 9.64 15.82 -19.66
CA ILE A 832 11.09 16.13 -19.74
C ILE A 832 11.50 17.21 -18.71
N ILE A 833 10.67 18.24 -18.50
CA ILE A 833 11.03 19.35 -17.62
C ILE A 833 11.26 18.91 -16.17
N LEU A 834 10.41 18.02 -15.65
CA LEU A 834 10.58 17.49 -14.31
C LEU A 834 11.86 16.65 -14.20
N ARG A 835 12.14 15.80 -15.21
CA ARG A 835 13.36 14.97 -15.23
C ARG A 835 14.63 15.82 -15.22
N LEU A 836 14.66 16.88 -16.02
CA LEU A 836 15.80 17.80 -16.06
C LEU A 836 15.95 18.62 -14.78
N PHE A 837 14.82 19.10 -14.23
CA PHE A 837 14.84 19.80 -12.95
C PHE A 837 15.36 18.93 -11.82
N GLU A 838 14.84 17.70 -11.67
CA GLU A 838 15.29 16.75 -10.63
C GLU A 838 16.80 16.42 -10.78
N ALA A 839 17.27 16.18 -12.01
CA ALA A 839 18.69 15.91 -12.27
C ALA A 839 19.59 17.12 -11.95
N ALA A 840 19.13 18.33 -12.29
CA ALA A 840 19.81 19.59 -11.97
C ALA A 840 19.80 19.84 -10.46
N TRP A 841 18.67 19.67 -9.79
CA TRP A 841 18.51 19.81 -8.33
C TRP A 841 19.44 18.86 -7.57
N GLY A 842 19.48 17.60 -8.01
CA GLY A 842 20.31 16.55 -7.37
C GLY A 842 21.82 16.77 -7.52
N SER A 843 22.26 17.42 -8.60
CA SER A 843 23.68 17.66 -8.90
C SER A 843 24.19 19.03 -8.47
N GLY A 844 23.31 20.06 -8.49
CA GLY A 844 23.68 21.46 -8.39
C GLY A 844 24.20 22.06 -9.71
N TYR A 845 24.03 21.32 -10.84
CA TYR A 845 24.28 21.81 -12.20
C TYR A 845 22.97 22.34 -12.80
N GLY A 846 23.03 22.83 -14.04
CA GLY A 846 21.85 23.23 -14.81
C GLY A 846 21.69 22.49 -16.11
N ALA A 847 20.70 22.89 -16.90
CA ALA A 847 20.46 22.34 -18.23
C ALA A 847 19.97 23.40 -19.20
N ARG A 848 20.37 23.28 -20.49
CA ARG A 848 19.80 24.02 -21.61
C ARG A 848 19.11 23.05 -22.54
N VAL A 849 17.90 23.36 -22.96
CA VAL A 849 17.09 22.57 -23.90
C VAL A 849 16.90 23.33 -25.20
N PHE A 850 17.07 22.67 -26.31
CA PHE A 850 16.94 23.19 -27.68
C PHE A 850 15.61 22.73 -28.31
N PHE A 851 14.66 23.64 -28.51
CA PHE A 851 13.37 23.31 -29.14
C PHE A 851 13.47 22.98 -30.62
N ASP A 852 14.43 23.53 -31.33
CA ASP A 852 14.69 23.19 -32.73
C ASP A 852 15.08 21.71 -32.91
N ALA A 853 15.54 21.05 -31.85
CA ALA A 853 15.73 19.60 -31.82
C ALA A 853 14.41 18.81 -32.05
N PHE A 854 13.29 19.36 -31.65
CA PHE A 854 11.97 18.69 -31.81
C PHE A 854 11.25 19.11 -33.13
N SER A 855 11.79 20.04 -33.91
CA SER A 855 11.19 20.55 -35.18
C SER A 855 11.51 19.67 -36.39
N GLY A 856 12.44 18.74 -36.29
CA GLY A 856 12.80 17.81 -37.33
C GLY A 856 11.73 16.70 -37.45
N THR A 857 11.42 16.33 -38.71
CA THR A 857 10.61 15.17 -39.06
C THR A 857 11.31 13.86 -38.66
N LEU A 858 11.48 13.58 -37.41
CA LEU A 858 12.20 12.40 -36.92
C LEU A 858 11.37 11.11 -36.95
N GLY A 859 10.11 11.20 -37.34
CA GLY A 859 9.39 10.05 -37.86
C GLY A 859 9.91 9.56 -39.23
N ALA A 860 10.68 10.37 -39.94
CA ALA A 860 11.08 10.08 -41.33
C ALA A 860 12.25 9.09 -41.45
N ARG A 861 13.13 8.93 -40.49
CA ARG A 861 14.19 7.90 -40.58
C ARG A 861 13.68 6.49 -40.26
N HIS A 862 12.49 6.35 -39.61
CA HIS A 862 11.91 5.05 -39.25
C HIS A 862 10.40 4.92 -39.50
N GLY A 863 9.81 5.70 -40.40
CA GLY A 863 8.60 5.28 -41.12
C GLY A 863 7.23 5.78 -40.64
N ALA A 864 7.11 6.69 -39.68
CA ALA A 864 5.82 7.28 -39.30
C ALA A 864 5.79 8.80 -39.52
N PRO A 865 4.90 9.37 -40.37
CA PRO A 865 4.78 10.82 -40.50
C PRO A 865 4.15 11.45 -39.25
N VAL A 866 4.80 12.48 -38.70
CA VAL A 866 4.17 13.36 -37.71
C VAL A 866 3.09 14.20 -38.40
N GLN A 867 1.81 13.97 -38.07
CA GLN A 867 0.65 14.62 -38.73
C GLN A 867 0.29 16.01 -38.16
N SER A 868 1.02 16.51 -37.12
CA SER A 868 0.72 17.82 -36.51
C SER A 868 1.97 18.69 -36.38
N PRO A 869 1.85 20.03 -36.47
CA PRO A 869 2.97 20.91 -36.15
C PRO A 869 3.44 20.65 -34.70
N ALA A 870 4.76 20.54 -34.53
CA ALA A 870 5.36 20.29 -33.23
C ALA A 870 5.00 21.41 -32.24
N ARG A 871 4.36 21.08 -31.12
CA ARG A 871 4.08 21.99 -30.02
C ARG A 871 5.31 22.02 -29.10
N LYS A 872 5.78 23.21 -28.72
CA LYS A 872 6.93 23.36 -27.82
C LYS A 872 6.60 22.92 -26.39
N ASP A 873 5.41 23.26 -25.91
CA ASP A 873 4.92 22.77 -24.63
C ASP A 873 4.78 21.25 -24.59
N GLY A 874 4.29 20.63 -25.68
CA GLY A 874 4.25 19.19 -25.79
C GLY A 874 5.63 18.52 -25.77
N ALA A 875 6.66 19.18 -26.32
CA ALA A 875 8.04 18.68 -26.25
C ALA A 875 8.60 18.61 -24.82
N ILE A 876 8.15 19.51 -23.94
CA ILE A 876 8.69 19.65 -22.57
C ILE A 876 7.82 18.93 -21.53
N PHE A 877 6.48 18.99 -21.69
CA PHE A 877 5.52 18.43 -20.75
C PHE A 877 4.96 17.07 -21.18
N GLY A 878 5.28 16.59 -22.38
CA GLY A 878 4.86 15.29 -22.87
C GLY A 878 5.44 14.15 -22.02
N GLU A 879 4.57 13.25 -21.59
CA GLU A 879 4.92 12.08 -20.79
C GLU A 879 5.18 10.89 -21.71
N PHE A 880 6.36 10.88 -22.36
CA PHE A 880 6.77 9.92 -23.39
C PHE A 880 7.25 8.60 -22.77
N ILE A 881 6.32 7.84 -22.19
CA ILE A 881 6.60 6.59 -21.49
C ILE A 881 7.34 5.60 -22.40
N GLY A 882 8.40 4.96 -21.86
CA GLY A 882 9.31 4.09 -22.62
C GLY A 882 10.53 4.82 -23.20
N SER A 883 10.57 6.15 -23.13
CA SER A 883 11.73 6.96 -23.56
C SER A 883 12.58 7.39 -22.35
N VAL A 884 13.86 7.67 -22.62
CA VAL A 884 14.86 7.98 -21.58
C VAL A 884 15.67 9.22 -21.97
N VAL A 885 15.92 10.12 -21.05
CA VAL A 885 16.93 11.19 -21.21
C VAL A 885 18.24 10.67 -20.64
N LEU A 886 19.30 10.70 -21.45
CA LEU A 886 20.65 10.32 -21.09
C LEU A 886 21.55 11.55 -21.01
N GLU A 887 22.49 11.56 -20.08
CA GLU A 887 23.67 12.43 -20.09
C GLU A 887 24.82 11.67 -20.71
N VAL A 888 25.32 12.16 -21.85
CA VAL A 888 26.36 11.51 -22.66
C VAL A 888 27.53 12.47 -22.88
N SER A 889 28.75 11.99 -22.83
CA SER A 889 29.95 12.79 -23.10
C SER A 889 29.85 13.48 -24.47
N SER A 890 30.28 14.74 -24.56
CA SER A 890 30.31 15.49 -25.82
C SER A 890 31.14 14.82 -26.91
N LYS A 891 32.08 13.93 -26.54
CA LYS A 891 32.95 13.18 -27.45
C LYS A 891 32.43 11.81 -27.86
N PHE A 892 31.29 11.36 -27.29
CA PHE A 892 30.77 10.03 -27.58
C PHE A 892 30.14 9.99 -28.99
N ASP A 893 30.37 8.92 -29.72
CA ASP A 893 29.81 8.69 -31.06
C ASP A 893 28.36 8.24 -30.96
N LEU A 894 27.43 9.19 -31.04
CA LEU A 894 25.99 8.93 -30.99
C LEU A 894 25.49 8.25 -32.28
N ASP A 895 25.96 8.69 -33.45
CA ASP A 895 25.46 8.19 -34.74
C ASP A 895 25.81 6.72 -34.94
N GLY A 896 27.02 6.30 -34.55
CA GLY A 896 27.42 4.90 -34.61
C GLY A 896 26.68 4.01 -33.62
N GLN A 897 26.36 4.50 -32.42
CA GLN A 897 25.82 3.68 -31.33
C GLN A 897 24.27 3.68 -31.26
N LEU A 898 23.61 4.75 -31.69
CA LEU A 898 22.15 4.91 -31.64
C LEU A 898 21.47 4.79 -33.01
N ALA A 899 22.20 4.40 -34.05
CA ALA A 899 21.67 4.34 -35.43
C ALA A 899 20.38 3.51 -35.61
N GLN A 900 20.11 2.57 -34.71
CA GLN A 900 18.97 1.63 -34.84
C GLN A 900 17.74 2.02 -34.04
N VAL A 901 17.80 3.08 -33.24
CA VAL A 901 16.72 3.54 -32.38
C VAL A 901 16.48 5.03 -32.58
N PRO A 902 15.24 5.53 -32.36
CA PRO A 902 15.00 6.97 -32.39
C PRO A 902 15.79 7.66 -31.27
N TYR A 903 16.51 8.70 -31.60
CA TYR A 903 17.18 9.54 -30.64
C TYR A 903 17.31 10.99 -31.12
N GLN A 904 17.45 11.91 -30.17
CA GLN A 904 17.66 13.32 -30.43
C GLN A 904 18.57 13.95 -29.37
N VAL A 905 19.56 14.75 -29.78
CA VAL A 905 20.25 15.63 -28.84
C VAL A 905 19.34 16.81 -28.52
N ILE A 906 18.80 16.83 -27.30
CA ILE A 906 17.82 17.82 -26.87
C ILE A 906 18.43 18.98 -26.09
N GLY A 907 19.72 18.90 -25.73
CA GLY A 907 20.32 19.94 -24.88
C GLY A 907 21.71 19.60 -24.40
N GLU A 908 22.14 20.36 -23.39
CA GLU A 908 23.44 20.23 -22.72
C GLU A 908 23.33 20.51 -21.23
N VAL A 909 24.25 19.93 -20.45
CA VAL A 909 24.42 20.20 -19.01
C VAL A 909 25.20 21.49 -18.82
N LEU A 910 24.71 22.41 -17.98
CA LEU A 910 25.34 23.69 -17.67
C LEU A 910 26.08 23.65 -16.33
N GLN A 911 27.13 24.49 -16.20
CA GLN A 911 27.81 24.69 -14.92
C GLN A 911 26.94 25.44 -13.93
N GLU A 912 26.20 26.47 -14.42
CA GLU A 912 25.32 27.30 -13.60
C GLU A 912 24.03 26.52 -13.25
N PRO A 913 23.54 26.56 -12.00
CA PRO A 913 22.35 25.87 -11.55
C PRO A 913 21.05 26.56 -12.03
N ARG A 914 20.79 26.49 -13.31
CA ARG A 914 19.60 27.05 -13.96
C ARG A 914 19.10 26.17 -15.09
N LEU A 915 17.83 26.29 -15.39
CA LEU A 915 17.22 25.69 -16.58
C LEU A 915 16.97 26.78 -17.64
N ILE A 916 17.30 26.47 -18.88
CA ILE A 916 17.11 27.38 -20.03
C ILE A 916 16.36 26.65 -21.13
N LEU A 917 15.23 27.20 -21.58
CA LEU A 917 14.54 26.77 -22.79
C LEU A 917 14.86 27.72 -23.93
N GLN A 918 15.43 27.19 -25.02
CA GLN A 918 15.96 27.98 -26.15
C GLN A 918 15.38 27.46 -27.47
N ASP A 919 14.96 28.35 -28.35
CA ASP A 919 14.56 28.07 -29.70
C ASP A 919 15.53 28.79 -30.64
N ARG A 920 16.38 28.04 -31.32
CA ARG A 920 17.52 28.56 -32.10
C ARG A 920 18.39 29.51 -31.25
N ALA A 921 18.48 30.80 -31.62
CA ALA A 921 19.24 31.80 -30.86
C ALA A 921 18.43 32.50 -29.77
N LYS A 922 17.10 32.27 -29.68
CA LYS A 922 16.22 32.98 -28.74
C LYS A 922 15.99 32.15 -27.47
N ILE A 923 16.31 32.72 -26.30
CA ILE A 923 15.88 32.18 -25.02
C ILE A 923 14.40 32.50 -24.87
N LEU A 924 13.57 31.44 -24.73
CA LEU A 924 12.13 31.56 -24.49
C LEU A 924 11.85 31.68 -22.99
N TRP A 925 12.62 30.97 -22.20
CA TRP A 925 12.45 30.95 -20.76
C TRP A 925 13.77 30.54 -20.05
N GLN A 926 13.98 31.05 -18.86
CA GLN A 926 15.03 30.59 -17.96
C GLN A 926 14.69 30.88 -16.50
N ASP A 927 15.14 30.03 -15.59
CA ASP A 927 15.03 30.25 -14.15
C ASP A 927 16.15 29.48 -13.41
N THR A 928 16.40 29.83 -12.15
CA THR A 928 17.36 29.12 -11.30
C THR A 928 16.75 27.88 -10.71
N THR A 929 17.56 26.85 -10.43
CA THR A 929 17.10 25.65 -9.75
C THR A 929 16.60 25.94 -8.32
N GLU A 930 17.11 26.97 -7.67
CA GLU A 930 16.68 27.42 -6.35
C GLU A 930 15.25 27.96 -6.37
N SER A 931 14.94 28.90 -7.27
CA SER A 931 13.59 29.45 -7.47
C SER A 931 12.57 28.36 -7.78
N LEU A 932 12.94 27.43 -8.67
CA LEU A 932 12.10 26.28 -9.03
C LEU A 932 11.92 25.31 -7.85
N GLY A 933 12.98 25.13 -7.04
CA GLY A 933 12.97 24.30 -5.82
C GLY A 933 12.00 24.81 -4.76
N GLU A 934 11.83 26.13 -4.63
CA GLU A 934 10.84 26.73 -3.73
C GLU A 934 9.40 26.37 -4.15
N VAL A 935 9.10 26.44 -5.45
CA VAL A 935 7.79 26.03 -5.98
C VAL A 935 7.58 24.54 -5.79
N TRP A 936 8.57 23.73 -6.14
CA TRP A 936 8.54 22.28 -6.09
C TRP A 936 8.36 21.74 -4.67
N SER A 937 9.03 22.32 -3.67
CA SER A 937 8.96 21.85 -2.28
C SER A 937 7.68 22.28 -1.54
N ARG A 938 7.00 23.34 -2.01
CA ARG A 938 5.88 23.95 -1.29
C ARG A 938 4.61 23.09 -1.27
N ALA A 939 4.19 22.60 -2.44
CA ALA A 939 2.85 22.04 -2.63
C ALA A 939 2.53 20.84 -1.73
N PHE A 940 3.48 19.93 -1.52
CA PHE A 940 3.29 18.77 -0.64
C PHE A 940 3.55 19.14 0.83
N ARG A 941 4.52 20.01 1.08
CA ARG A 941 4.88 20.45 2.43
C ARG A 941 3.71 21.18 3.12
N GLU A 942 2.99 22.05 2.39
CA GLU A 942 1.79 22.73 2.90
C GLU A 942 0.65 21.78 3.32
N VAL A 943 0.67 20.54 2.85
CA VAL A 943 -0.30 19.52 3.24
C VAL A 943 0.06 18.83 4.55
N ILE A 944 1.35 18.63 4.82
CA ILE A 944 1.80 17.78 5.94
C ILE A 944 2.39 18.58 7.12
N GLU A 945 2.78 19.84 6.90
CA GLU A 945 3.19 20.82 7.92
C GLU A 945 2.09 21.82 8.24
#